data_103f9350a25dfa05333ffe838aadf074
#
_entry.id   103f9350a25dfa05333ffe838aadf074
#
_cell.length_a   1.000
_cell.length_b   1.000
_cell.length_c   1.000
_cell.angle_alpha   90.00
_cell.angle_beta   90.00
_cell.angle_gamma   90.00
#
_symmetry.space_group_name_H-M   'P 1'
#
loop_
_entity.id
_entity.type
_entity.pdbx_description
1 polymer ?
#
loop_
_entity_poly.entity_id
_entity_poly.type
_entity_poly.pdbx_seq_one_letter_code
_entity_poly.pdbx_strand_id
1 'polypeptide(L)'
;MKYYFSTILLFVFGVCFSQVKLQGYVKDSIGNGLELANVIAINKATSALDSYGITNEEGRFRLNLKKNSQYTIQVSYIGMKSLSQTLETVSDDVTQNFVMQEDNALDEVELTYEMPVTVSGDTLTYNADSFNKGTERKLEDVLENLPGVEINDDGQVEVEGKVVTKVMVEGKDFFDGDSKLATKNIPSNAVDKVQVLKNYAEVGQLSGVRNNQDNIAINIKLKEGKKNFWFGNVLAGAGEPEVHPSVESLYLIQPKLFYYSPEYSINFIGDLNNIGEVAFTRRDYFNFTGGFKRPSLSSGTNLNLGSNDIGALTLQNNRAKDINTKFGAANFSWSPKSELDLGGFAIFSNSRNELQQNRFIQYTDAGIGIPNEETESNTFQENNLGMLKLSTKYQPDANNQMDYEVFAQMSKTEQDQRFFSSINSSIDQLEEATPFNVSQNLNYYYTLDENNIFALEAQHVIKDEDPFYNAILEDKFNYDSTAANLGLDQTQSNYNLAQEKRVQSNQLDAKLDYWRILNKKSNLNFTLGTILSHQKFDSNIFQFLDDGSRLDTSPSANDASDVNAIDYKFADLYLGLHYRLKTGIFTITPGVSAHAYNVTNRQFGQKVTDNFFRFLPDLNVRIELKKSETLTLNYRMQNQFTDVSNFASGLVLNNYNSLFSGNPYLENALSHNLSLFYYSFNMFNYTNVFASLNYNKSIDNIRTQSVFTPGSVIRVSTPFNSPFADESVTANGRFQRTFGKIRGTLRANFNYSKFNQFIQGRRSENETFSQTYRAQLRTNFRTAPNLDLSYRYTIQDNNLGQNTTKFFTKSPTVELDALFLKAFTFKTDYSFNDFSDETGTINTFEFWNASLSYRKDEDAKFEYEIKATNLLDTRSQNQSSAGNISVSATEYFIQPRFITFRIRYVL
;
A
#
# COMPACT_ATOMS: atom_id res chain seq x y z
N MET A 1 33.41 20.02 -15.39
CA MET A 1 31.99 19.88 -15.03
C MET A 1 31.58 20.59 -13.73
N LYS A 2 32.38 20.62 -12.65
CA LYS A 2 32.04 21.31 -11.38
C LYS A 2 31.70 22.82 -11.50
N TYR A 3 32.29 23.55 -12.43
CA TYR A 3 32.08 25.00 -12.57
C TYR A 3 30.84 25.36 -13.39
N TYR A 4 30.38 24.51 -14.31
CA TYR A 4 29.15 24.76 -15.10
C TYR A 4 27.88 24.55 -14.28
N PHE A 5 27.89 23.63 -13.30
CA PHE A 5 26.77 23.40 -12.41
C PHE A 5 26.53 24.58 -11.45
N SER A 6 27.63 25.22 -10.95
CA SER A 6 27.53 26.43 -10.11
C SER A 6 26.98 27.63 -10.89
N THR A 7 27.28 27.75 -12.18
CA THR A 7 26.83 28.87 -13.01
C THR A 7 25.35 28.76 -13.38
N ILE A 8 24.86 27.53 -13.62
CA ILE A 8 23.44 27.26 -13.86
C ILE A 8 22.62 27.48 -12.58
N LEU A 9 23.13 27.07 -11.41
CA LEU A 9 22.49 27.30 -10.13
C LEU A 9 22.37 28.80 -9.80
N LEU A 10 23.34 29.61 -10.18
CA LEU A 10 23.32 31.08 -9.99
C LEU A 10 22.32 31.78 -10.91
N PHE A 11 22.06 31.24 -12.13
CA PHE A 11 21.07 31.78 -13.07
C PHE A 11 19.62 31.48 -12.66
N VAL A 12 19.36 30.34 -11.99
CA VAL A 12 18.05 29.98 -11.44
C VAL A 12 17.65 30.87 -10.25
N PHE A 13 18.61 31.37 -9.48
CA PHE A 13 18.33 32.30 -8.38
C PHE A 13 18.04 33.75 -8.82
N GLY A 14 18.29 34.10 -10.08
CA GLY A 14 18.12 35.46 -10.58
C GLY A 14 16.70 35.86 -11.00
N VAL A 15 15.72 34.91 -11.03
CA VAL A 15 14.32 35.21 -11.41
C VAL A 15 13.43 35.24 -10.16
N CYS A 16 13.78 36.02 -9.16
CA CYS A 16 12.85 36.39 -8.09
C CYS A 16 11.85 37.41 -8.68
N PHE A 17 10.68 36.95 -9.13
CA PHE A 17 9.56 37.83 -9.37
C PHE A 17 9.20 38.51 -8.05
N SER A 18 9.38 39.82 -7.98
CA SER A 18 8.99 40.63 -6.84
C SER A 18 7.47 40.56 -6.70
N GLN A 19 6.99 39.84 -5.67
CA GLN A 19 5.57 39.71 -5.34
C GLN A 19 5.21 40.68 -4.22
N VAL A 20 3.98 41.19 -4.25
CA VAL A 20 3.36 41.97 -3.17
C VAL A 20 2.47 41.07 -2.37
N LYS A 21 2.52 41.16 -1.05
CA LYS A 21 1.64 40.39 -0.16
C LYS A 21 0.39 41.20 0.14
N LEU A 22 -0.78 40.62 -0.18
CA LEU A 22 -2.05 41.11 0.34
C LEU A 22 -2.43 40.23 1.55
N GLN A 23 -2.64 40.89 2.69
CA GLN A 23 -3.02 40.19 3.93
C GLN A 23 -4.10 41.01 4.66
N GLY A 24 -4.85 40.35 5.54
CA GLY A 24 -5.90 40.99 6.34
C GLY A 24 -6.75 39.99 7.06
N TYR A 25 -7.91 40.44 7.50
CA TYR A 25 -8.89 39.65 8.22
C TYR A 25 -10.23 39.67 7.50
N VAL A 26 -10.93 38.52 7.47
CA VAL A 26 -12.34 38.41 7.10
C VAL A 26 -13.12 38.19 8.37
N LYS A 27 -14.08 39.06 8.66
CA LYS A 27 -14.87 39.05 9.87
C LYS A 27 -16.37 39.13 9.56
N ASP A 28 -17.20 38.69 10.50
CA ASP A 28 -18.62 38.95 10.48
C ASP A 28 -18.97 40.39 10.90
N SER A 29 -20.26 40.74 10.86
CA SER A 29 -20.74 42.06 11.23
C SER A 29 -20.58 42.41 12.74
N ILE A 30 -20.35 41.42 13.61
CA ILE A 30 -20.11 41.58 15.05
C ILE A 30 -18.64 41.46 15.45
N GLY A 31 -17.75 41.29 14.45
CA GLY A 31 -16.30 41.34 14.62
C GLY A 31 -15.59 40.01 14.86
N ASN A 32 -16.29 38.86 14.84
CA ASN A 32 -15.67 37.56 14.93
C ASN A 32 -14.93 37.20 13.62
N GLY A 33 -13.78 36.55 13.73
CA GLY A 33 -13.06 36.02 12.57
C GLY A 33 -13.82 34.89 11.90
N LEU A 34 -13.94 34.93 10.58
CA LEU A 34 -14.57 33.87 9.78
C LEU A 34 -13.49 32.87 9.35
N GLU A 35 -13.44 31.73 9.99
CA GLU A 35 -12.57 30.60 9.62
C GLU A 35 -13.06 29.92 8.34
N LEU A 36 -12.13 29.58 7.43
CA LEU A 36 -12.42 28.95 6.14
C LEU A 36 -13.16 29.83 5.13
N ALA A 37 -13.15 31.14 5.28
CA ALA A 37 -13.60 32.05 4.24
C ALA A 37 -12.63 32.05 3.05
N ASN A 38 -13.16 32.01 1.83
CA ASN A 38 -12.35 32.05 0.62
C ASN A 38 -12.05 33.50 0.23
N VAL A 39 -10.78 33.79 -0.12
CA VAL A 39 -10.33 35.06 -0.67
C VAL A 39 -9.59 34.78 -1.97
N ILE A 40 -10.09 35.30 -3.10
CA ILE A 40 -9.47 35.11 -4.41
C ILE A 40 -9.09 36.44 -5.04
N ALA A 41 -8.02 36.41 -5.84
CA ALA A 41 -7.55 37.57 -6.60
C ALA A 41 -7.56 37.24 -8.08
N ILE A 42 -8.47 37.89 -8.83
CA ILE A 42 -8.62 37.77 -10.26
C ILE A 42 -7.93 38.94 -10.92
N ASN A 43 -6.97 38.69 -11.78
CA ASN A 43 -6.26 39.71 -12.50
C ASN A 43 -7.16 40.32 -13.59
N LYS A 44 -7.39 41.63 -13.54
CA LYS A 44 -8.29 42.31 -14.47
C LYS A 44 -7.83 42.32 -15.93
N ALA A 45 -6.52 42.30 -16.15
CA ALA A 45 -5.97 42.32 -17.51
C ALA A 45 -6.08 40.97 -18.23
N THR A 46 -5.98 39.85 -17.45
CA THR A 46 -5.98 38.49 -18.02
C THR A 46 -7.27 37.73 -17.72
N SER A 47 -8.15 38.27 -16.87
CA SER A 47 -9.33 37.58 -16.31
C SER A 47 -9.01 36.21 -15.64
N ALA A 48 -7.74 35.99 -15.31
CA ALA A 48 -7.28 34.76 -14.72
C ALA A 48 -7.15 34.87 -13.20
N LEU A 49 -7.34 33.77 -12.49
CA LEU A 49 -7.06 33.64 -11.08
C LEU A 49 -5.55 33.63 -10.88
N ASP A 50 -4.98 34.68 -10.28
CA ASP A 50 -3.55 34.79 -10.00
C ASP A 50 -3.19 34.24 -8.60
N SER A 51 -4.09 34.39 -7.61
CA SER A 51 -3.86 33.94 -6.25
C SER A 51 -5.16 33.68 -5.50
N TYR A 52 -5.14 32.72 -4.57
CA TYR A 52 -6.26 32.46 -3.65
C TYR A 52 -5.72 32.10 -2.26
N GLY A 53 -6.56 32.27 -1.24
CA GLY A 53 -6.26 31.91 0.13
C GLY A 53 -7.53 31.60 0.90
N ILE A 54 -7.40 30.84 1.97
CA ILE A 54 -8.48 30.50 2.89
C ILE A 54 -8.08 31.05 4.26
N THR A 55 -9.03 31.64 4.98
CA THR A 55 -8.80 32.23 6.29
C THR A 55 -8.58 31.17 7.37
N ASN A 56 -7.72 31.49 8.37
CA ASN A 56 -7.52 30.67 9.58
C ASN A 56 -8.60 30.90 10.65
N GLU A 57 -8.46 30.29 11.83
CA GLU A 57 -9.39 30.38 12.98
C GLU A 57 -9.67 31.84 13.42
N GLU A 58 -8.73 32.76 13.20
CA GLU A 58 -8.84 34.19 13.53
C GLU A 58 -9.44 35.00 12.36
N GLY A 59 -9.80 34.34 11.25
CA GLY A 59 -10.25 35.00 10.03
C GLY A 59 -9.13 35.62 9.21
N ARG A 60 -7.85 35.34 9.49
CA ARG A 60 -6.70 35.94 8.78
C ARG A 60 -6.43 35.25 7.46
N PHE A 61 -6.20 36.06 6.39
CA PHE A 61 -5.81 35.56 5.07
C PHE A 61 -4.49 36.19 4.59
N ARG A 62 -3.88 35.57 3.56
CA ARG A 62 -2.69 36.05 2.88
C ARG A 62 -2.66 35.56 1.43
N LEU A 63 -2.44 36.51 0.50
CA LEU A 63 -2.27 36.24 -0.94
C LEU A 63 -0.93 36.83 -1.40
N ASN A 64 -0.35 36.19 -2.43
CA ASN A 64 0.83 36.74 -3.12
C ASN A 64 0.38 37.18 -4.51
N LEU A 65 0.54 38.46 -4.80
CA LEU A 65 0.09 39.15 -6.02
C LEU A 65 1.28 39.70 -6.83
N LYS A 66 1.09 39.89 -8.13
CA LYS A 66 2.10 40.57 -8.97
C LYS A 66 2.09 42.07 -8.70
N LYS A 67 3.27 42.71 -8.77
CA LYS A 67 3.38 44.17 -8.68
C LYS A 67 2.73 44.86 -9.91
N ASN A 68 2.33 46.10 -9.73
CA ASN A 68 1.79 46.96 -10.77
C ASN A 68 0.64 46.30 -11.57
N SER A 69 -0.28 45.69 -10.85
CA SER A 69 -1.39 44.94 -11.45
C SER A 69 -2.70 45.26 -10.75
N GLN A 70 -3.80 45.29 -11.50
CA GLN A 70 -5.14 45.46 -10.95
C GLN A 70 -5.83 44.14 -10.76
N TYR A 71 -6.41 43.93 -9.58
CA TYR A 71 -7.12 42.76 -9.18
C TYR A 71 -8.56 43.04 -8.78
N THR A 72 -9.45 42.10 -9.07
CA THR A 72 -10.73 41.99 -8.38
C THR A 72 -10.54 40.96 -7.25
N ILE A 73 -10.60 41.45 -6.00
CA ILE A 73 -10.58 40.59 -4.82
C ILE A 73 -12.01 40.20 -4.51
N GLN A 74 -12.29 38.89 -4.49
CA GLN A 74 -13.58 38.37 -4.08
C GLN A 74 -13.44 37.61 -2.79
N VAL A 75 -14.37 37.77 -1.86
CA VAL A 75 -14.45 37.08 -0.57
C VAL A 75 -15.79 36.41 -0.48
N SER A 76 -15.80 35.12 -0.14
CA SER A 76 -17.02 34.35 0.07
C SER A 76 -16.96 33.49 1.31
N TYR A 77 -18.10 33.31 1.95
CA TYR A 77 -18.29 32.44 3.10
C TYR A 77 -19.73 31.92 3.11
N ILE A 78 -19.94 30.67 3.56
CA ILE A 78 -21.27 30.04 3.57
C ILE A 78 -22.23 30.82 4.46
N GLY A 79 -23.41 31.18 3.91
CA GLY A 79 -24.43 31.95 4.63
C GLY A 79 -24.14 33.44 4.71
N MET A 80 -23.12 33.95 4.02
CA MET A 80 -22.75 35.35 3.97
C MET A 80 -22.79 35.87 2.52
N LYS A 81 -23.15 37.15 2.35
CA LYS A 81 -23.14 37.81 1.05
C LYS A 81 -21.72 37.97 0.54
N SER A 82 -21.45 37.48 -0.69
CA SER A 82 -20.12 37.58 -1.30
C SER A 82 -19.74 39.06 -1.52
N LEU A 83 -18.47 39.39 -1.18
CA LEU A 83 -17.90 40.71 -1.38
C LEU A 83 -16.96 40.72 -2.59
N SER A 84 -17.03 41.75 -3.41
CA SER A 84 -16.10 41.98 -4.53
C SER A 84 -15.53 43.38 -4.45
N GLN A 85 -14.18 43.50 -4.44
CA GLN A 85 -13.49 44.78 -4.35
C GLN A 85 -12.31 44.86 -5.31
N THR A 86 -12.13 45.98 -5.98
CA THR A 86 -10.97 46.24 -6.86
C THR A 86 -9.79 46.68 -6.00
N LEU A 87 -8.62 46.07 -6.26
CA LEU A 87 -7.35 46.43 -5.61
C LEU A 87 -6.28 46.64 -6.67
N GLU A 88 -5.46 47.67 -6.49
CA GLU A 88 -4.28 47.94 -7.29
C GLU A 88 -3.03 47.71 -6.47
N THR A 89 -2.13 46.86 -6.98
CA THR A 89 -0.84 46.54 -6.33
C THR A 89 0.24 47.45 -6.89
N VAL A 90 0.99 48.12 -6.01
CA VAL A 90 2.16 48.95 -6.37
C VAL A 90 3.43 48.15 -5.98
N SER A 91 4.27 48.68 -5.13
CA SER A 91 5.54 48.06 -4.74
C SER A 91 5.50 47.42 -3.35
N ASP A 92 4.59 47.87 -2.48
CA ASP A 92 4.56 47.54 -1.06
C ASP A 92 3.45 46.51 -0.73
N ASP A 93 3.64 45.82 0.38
CA ASP A 93 2.65 44.89 0.91
C ASP A 93 1.38 45.64 1.30
N VAL A 94 0.21 45.05 0.99
CA VAL A 94 -1.12 45.66 1.21
C VAL A 94 -1.82 44.95 2.35
N THR A 95 -2.41 45.71 3.27
CA THR A 95 -3.29 45.14 4.32
C THR A 95 -4.73 45.60 4.04
N GLN A 96 -5.65 44.64 3.84
CA GLN A 96 -7.07 44.90 3.56
C GLN A 96 -7.93 43.93 4.42
N ASN A 97 -8.86 44.51 5.18
CA ASN A 97 -9.84 43.77 5.96
C ASN A 97 -11.20 43.76 5.28
N PHE A 98 -11.94 42.62 5.41
CA PHE A 98 -13.27 42.48 4.86
C PHE A 98 -14.26 42.17 5.99
N VAL A 99 -15.43 42.82 5.95
CA VAL A 99 -16.53 42.53 6.87
C VAL A 99 -17.69 41.99 6.03
N MET A 100 -18.08 40.75 6.31
CA MET A 100 -19.17 40.08 5.58
C MET A 100 -20.51 40.26 6.32
N GLN A 101 -21.59 40.34 5.58
CA GLN A 101 -22.95 40.43 6.10
C GLN A 101 -23.70 39.12 5.83
N GLU A 102 -24.62 38.75 6.71
CA GLU A 102 -25.48 37.58 6.49
C GLU A 102 -26.35 37.76 5.23
N ASP A 103 -26.46 36.69 4.45
CA ASP A 103 -27.27 36.64 3.25
C ASP A 103 -28.67 36.15 3.57
N ASN A 104 -29.60 37.07 3.61
CA ASN A 104 -31.03 36.79 3.91
C ASN A 104 -31.91 36.72 2.66
N ALA A 105 -31.35 36.78 1.44
CA ALA A 105 -32.07 36.80 0.19
C ALA A 105 -31.63 35.71 -0.79
N LEU A 106 -32.58 34.99 -1.37
CA LEU A 106 -32.41 34.15 -2.56
C LEU A 106 -32.40 35.05 -3.78
N ASP A 107 -31.28 35.63 -4.15
CA ASP A 107 -31.15 36.42 -5.37
C ASP A 107 -30.45 35.66 -6.50
N GLU A 108 -30.89 36.00 -7.72
CA GLU A 108 -30.55 35.54 -9.05
C GLU A 108 -29.04 35.28 -9.25
N VAL A 109 -28.72 34.10 -9.81
CA VAL A 109 -27.33 33.65 -10.05
C VAL A 109 -26.68 34.53 -11.12
N GLU A 110 -25.96 35.56 -10.72
CA GLU A 110 -24.91 36.16 -11.57
C GLU A 110 -23.78 35.13 -11.73
N LEU A 111 -23.28 34.98 -12.94
CA LEU A 111 -22.12 34.16 -13.31
C LEU A 111 -20.89 34.52 -12.46
N THR A 112 -20.82 34.02 -11.26
CA THR A 112 -19.64 34.15 -10.40
C THR A 112 -18.60 33.10 -10.81
N TYR A 113 -17.37 33.55 -10.96
CA TYR A 113 -16.20 32.69 -11.17
C TYR A 113 -16.23 31.54 -10.17
N GLU A 114 -16.21 30.28 -10.65
CA GLU A 114 -16.23 29.10 -9.79
C GLU A 114 -14.99 29.10 -8.88
N MET A 115 -15.20 29.02 -7.57
CA MET A 115 -14.12 28.99 -6.60
C MET A 115 -13.26 27.77 -6.81
N PRO A 116 -11.91 27.91 -6.82
CA PRO A 116 -11.00 26.77 -6.95
C PRO A 116 -11.19 25.72 -5.87
N VAL A 117 -11.53 26.14 -4.66
CA VAL A 117 -11.82 25.27 -3.51
C VAL A 117 -13.04 25.81 -2.78
N THR A 118 -14.01 24.93 -2.52
CA THR A 118 -15.16 25.24 -1.65
C THR A 118 -15.19 24.30 -0.48
N VAL A 119 -15.60 24.80 0.69
CA VAL A 119 -15.71 24.02 1.94
C VAL A 119 -17.16 24.00 2.37
N SER A 120 -17.76 22.83 2.52
CA SER A 120 -19.13 22.65 2.98
C SER A 120 -19.18 21.55 4.04
N GLY A 121 -19.27 21.93 5.32
CA GLY A 121 -19.16 21.00 6.44
C GLY A 121 -17.82 20.24 6.38
N ASP A 122 -17.89 18.92 6.35
CA ASP A 122 -16.72 18.03 6.27
C ASP A 122 -16.25 17.75 4.81
N THR A 123 -16.82 18.44 3.82
CA THR A 123 -16.51 18.25 2.40
C THR A 123 -15.69 19.42 1.86
N LEU A 124 -14.49 19.10 1.33
CA LEU A 124 -13.67 19.98 0.50
C LEU A 124 -13.92 19.65 -0.96
N THR A 125 -14.36 20.60 -1.77
CA THR A 125 -14.56 20.41 -3.21
C THR A 125 -13.53 21.25 -3.96
N TYR A 126 -12.68 20.61 -4.75
CA TYR A 126 -11.71 21.23 -5.64
C TYR A 126 -12.27 21.25 -7.06
N ASN A 127 -12.21 22.38 -7.74
CA ASN A 127 -12.43 22.49 -9.18
C ASN A 127 -11.14 22.06 -9.90
N ALA A 128 -11.17 20.94 -10.63
CA ALA A 128 -9.97 20.35 -11.23
C ALA A 128 -9.29 21.29 -12.24
N ASP A 129 -10.07 21.97 -13.08
CA ASP A 129 -9.55 22.84 -14.14
C ASP A 129 -8.78 24.05 -13.59
N SER A 130 -9.08 24.47 -12.34
CA SER A 130 -8.35 25.55 -11.67
C SER A 130 -6.90 25.19 -11.32
N PHE A 131 -6.58 23.90 -11.26
CA PHE A 131 -5.26 23.38 -10.85
C PHE A 131 -4.51 22.68 -11.99
N ASN A 132 -5.18 22.39 -13.09
CA ASN A 132 -4.59 21.71 -14.24
C ASN A 132 -3.53 22.58 -14.94
N LYS A 133 -2.46 21.93 -15.43
CA LYS A 133 -1.33 22.52 -16.15
C LYS A 133 -1.38 22.27 -17.66
N GLY A 134 -2.25 21.31 -18.11
CA GLY A 134 -2.34 20.85 -19.50
C GLY A 134 -1.48 19.62 -19.82
N THR A 135 -0.67 19.15 -18.87
CA THR A 135 0.18 17.96 -19.02
C THR A 135 -0.45 16.70 -18.42
N GLU A 136 -1.56 16.85 -17.72
CA GLU A 136 -2.26 15.77 -17.04
C GLU A 136 -2.87 14.79 -18.04
N ARG A 137 -2.73 13.50 -17.77
CA ARG A 137 -3.30 12.40 -18.56
C ARG A 137 -4.23 11.50 -17.77
N LYS A 138 -4.04 11.43 -16.46
CA LYS A 138 -4.79 10.56 -15.55
C LYS A 138 -5.14 11.32 -14.26
N LEU A 139 -6.08 10.76 -13.48
CA LEU A 139 -6.52 11.34 -12.22
C LEU A 139 -5.36 11.60 -11.24
N GLU A 140 -4.35 10.72 -11.20
CA GLU A 140 -3.15 10.89 -10.38
C GLU A 140 -2.49 12.26 -10.63
N ASP A 141 -2.31 12.61 -11.90
CA ASP A 141 -1.68 13.88 -12.29
C ASP A 141 -2.52 15.10 -11.83
N VAL A 142 -3.85 14.97 -11.84
CA VAL A 142 -4.77 16.00 -11.33
C VAL A 142 -4.66 16.13 -9.80
N LEU A 143 -4.72 15.00 -9.09
CA LEU A 143 -4.68 14.98 -7.62
C LEU A 143 -3.39 15.55 -7.07
N GLU A 144 -2.25 15.26 -7.68
CA GLU A 144 -0.95 15.81 -7.28
C GLU A 144 -0.86 17.34 -7.36
N ASN A 145 -1.70 17.97 -8.17
CA ASN A 145 -1.76 19.41 -8.28
C ASN A 145 -2.64 20.07 -7.21
N LEU A 146 -3.50 19.27 -6.53
CA LEU A 146 -4.43 19.80 -5.52
C LEU A 146 -3.71 20.10 -4.20
N PRO A 147 -4.01 21.22 -3.55
CA PRO A 147 -3.45 21.54 -2.24
C PRO A 147 -3.85 20.54 -1.18
N GLY A 148 -2.86 20.01 -0.44
CA GLY A 148 -3.09 19.05 0.64
C GLY A 148 -3.39 17.62 0.19
N VAL A 149 -3.35 17.34 -1.11
CA VAL A 149 -3.49 16.00 -1.69
C VAL A 149 -2.12 15.54 -2.19
N GLU A 150 -1.78 14.29 -1.97
CA GLU A 150 -0.51 13.67 -2.38
C GLU A 150 -0.73 12.23 -2.81
N ILE A 151 0.16 11.75 -3.67
CA ILE A 151 0.32 10.34 -3.96
C ILE A 151 1.59 9.88 -3.22
N ASN A 152 1.47 8.93 -2.32
CA ASN A 152 2.62 8.43 -1.58
C ASN A 152 3.48 7.47 -2.43
N ASP A 153 4.63 7.04 -1.90
CA ASP A 153 5.55 6.15 -2.61
C ASP A 153 4.92 4.78 -2.97
N ASP A 154 3.83 4.42 -2.30
CA ASP A 154 3.03 3.23 -2.56
C ASP A 154 1.92 3.44 -3.63
N GLY A 155 1.77 4.66 -4.15
CA GLY A 155 0.74 5.05 -5.10
C GLY A 155 -0.65 5.25 -4.50
N GLN A 156 -0.77 5.36 -3.17
CA GLN A 156 -2.04 5.66 -2.51
C GLN A 156 -2.24 7.17 -2.41
N VAL A 157 -3.50 7.58 -2.50
CA VAL A 157 -3.87 8.98 -2.27
C VAL A 157 -3.84 9.27 -0.77
N GLU A 158 -3.14 10.31 -0.40
CA GLU A 158 -3.19 10.91 0.93
C GLU A 158 -3.80 12.30 0.86
N VAL A 159 -4.71 12.60 1.74
CA VAL A 159 -5.26 13.95 1.91
C VAL A 159 -4.87 14.46 3.29
N GLU A 160 -4.21 15.61 3.31
CA GLU A 160 -3.73 16.19 4.57
C GLU A 160 -2.88 15.19 5.40
N GLY A 161 -2.19 14.25 4.76
CA GLY A 161 -1.35 13.21 5.37
C GLY A 161 -2.07 11.95 5.82
N LYS A 162 -3.38 11.87 5.65
CA LYS A 162 -4.17 10.68 5.93
C LYS A 162 -4.45 9.91 4.64
N VAL A 163 -4.25 8.60 4.66
CA VAL A 163 -4.54 7.75 3.51
C VAL A 163 -6.04 7.75 3.23
N VAL A 164 -6.42 7.94 1.98
CA VAL A 164 -7.79 7.85 1.51
C VAL A 164 -8.26 6.41 1.59
N THR A 165 -9.35 6.19 2.31
CA THR A 165 -9.91 4.85 2.55
C THR A 165 -10.79 4.37 1.40
N LYS A 166 -11.33 5.31 0.58
CA LYS A 166 -12.27 4.96 -0.50
C LYS A 166 -12.27 6.02 -1.60
N VAL A 167 -12.27 5.58 -2.87
CA VAL A 167 -12.48 6.44 -4.03
C VAL A 167 -13.77 6.06 -4.74
N MET A 168 -14.60 7.04 -4.97
CA MET A 168 -15.88 6.95 -5.67
C MET A 168 -15.87 7.81 -6.93
N VAL A 169 -16.69 7.46 -7.91
CA VAL A 169 -16.98 8.28 -9.08
C VAL A 169 -18.49 8.47 -9.17
N GLU A 170 -18.96 9.71 -9.19
CA GLU A 170 -20.37 10.06 -9.13
C GLU A 170 -21.11 9.40 -7.95
N GLY A 171 -20.41 9.23 -6.81
CA GLY A 171 -20.93 8.58 -5.60
C GLY A 171 -20.96 7.05 -5.63
N LYS A 172 -20.50 6.41 -6.71
CA LYS A 172 -20.42 4.96 -6.86
C LYS A 172 -19.00 4.47 -6.65
N ASP A 173 -18.86 3.33 -6.00
CA ASP A 173 -17.55 2.74 -5.72
C ASP A 173 -16.82 2.39 -7.01
N PHE A 174 -15.58 2.81 -7.12
CA PHE A 174 -14.71 2.46 -8.23
C PHE A 174 -13.81 1.30 -7.79
N PHE A 175 -14.03 0.09 -8.35
CA PHE A 175 -13.32 -1.13 -7.98
C PHE A 175 -13.18 -1.27 -6.46
N ASP A 176 -14.31 -1.33 -5.76
CA ASP A 176 -14.39 -1.43 -4.29
C ASP A 176 -13.75 -0.24 -3.54
N GLY A 177 -13.64 0.91 -4.20
CA GLY A 177 -13.03 2.12 -3.65
C GLY A 177 -11.51 2.16 -3.74
N ASP A 178 -10.87 1.30 -4.54
CA ASP A 178 -9.43 1.29 -4.70
C ASP A 178 -8.89 2.61 -5.27
N SER A 179 -8.09 3.31 -4.47
CA SER A 179 -7.56 4.62 -4.82
C SER A 179 -6.54 4.55 -5.96
N LYS A 180 -5.75 3.49 -6.03
CA LYS A 180 -4.67 3.36 -7.00
C LYS A 180 -5.16 2.98 -8.39
N LEU A 181 -6.14 2.05 -8.49
CA LEU A 181 -6.80 1.79 -9.76
C LEU A 181 -7.51 3.03 -10.28
N ALA A 182 -8.18 3.79 -9.40
CA ALA A 182 -8.82 5.04 -9.80
C ALA A 182 -7.80 6.06 -10.32
N THR A 183 -6.73 6.32 -9.57
CA THR A 183 -5.73 7.35 -9.93
C THR A 183 -4.99 7.05 -11.22
N LYS A 184 -4.67 5.79 -11.47
CA LYS A 184 -3.92 5.37 -12.66
C LYS A 184 -4.76 5.28 -13.94
N ASN A 185 -6.08 5.10 -13.80
CA ASN A 185 -6.89 4.70 -14.94
C ASN A 185 -7.94 5.72 -15.35
N ILE A 186 -8.48 6.55 -14.44
CA ILE A 186 -9.46 7.58 -14.80
C ILE A 186 -8.75 8.69 -15.59
N PRO A 187 -9.23 9.02 -16.81
CA PRO A 187 -8.64 10.08 -17.63
C PRO A 187 -8.83 11.46 -16.98
N SER A 188 -7.79 12.30 -17.00
CA SER A 188 -7.81 13.66 -16.43
C SER A 188 -8.90 14.55 -17.03
N ASN A 189 -9.15 14.41 -18.34
CA ASN A 189 -10.13 15.23 -19.07
C ASN A 189 -11.60 14.88 -18.75
N ALA A 190 -11.84 13.80 -18.00
CA ALA A 190 -13.18 13.44 -17.51
C ALA A 190 -13.51 14.09 -16.16
N VAL A 191 -12.50 14.60 -15.43
CA VAL A 191 -12.65 15.10 -14.06
C VAL A 191 -13.10 16.56 -14.08
N ASP A 192 -14.25 16.85 -13.46
CA ASP A 192 -14.75 18.21 -13.20
C ASP A 192 -14.33 18.67 -11.80
N LYS A 193 -14.77 17.94 -10.77
CA LYS A 193 -14.51 18.28 -9.37
C LYS A 193 -14.00 17.08 -8.59
N VAL A 194 -13.15 17.35 -7.62
CA VAL A 194 -12.67 16.36 -6.64
C VAL A 194 -13.24 16.74 -5.28
N GLN A 195 -14.12 15.91 -4.75
CA GLN A 195 -14.71 16.09 -3.42
C GLN A 195 -13.96 15.23 -2.41
N VAL A 196 -13.36 15.85 -1.42
CA VAL A 196 -12.74 15.19 -0.27
C VAL A 196 -13.74 15.19 0.88
N LEU A 197 -14.19 13.99 1.26
CA LEU A 197 -15.14 13.76 2.33
C LEU A 197 -14.35 13.41 3.59
N LYS A 198 -14.21 14.35 4.52
CA LYS A 198 -13.58 14.13 5.83
C LYS A 198 -14.58 13.47 6.79
N ASN A 199 -14.08 12.77 7.79
CA ASN A 199 -14.90 12.07 8.78
C ASN A 199 -15.88 11.07 8.13
N TYR A 200 -15.48 10.49 7.00
CA TYR A 200 -16.36 9.64 6.19
C TYR A 200 -16.83 8.41 6.97
N ALA A 201 -18.13 8.25 7.08
CA ALA A 201 -18.77 7.07 7.65
C ALA A 201 -19.42 6.27 6.52
N GLU A 202 -18.89 5.09 6.23
CA GLU A 202 -19.49 4.17 5.25
C GLU A 202 -20.89 3.70 5.68
N VAL A 203 -21.06 3.55 7.00
CA VAL A 203 -22.32 3.21 7.65
C VAL A 203 -22.80 4.41 8.46
N GLY A 204 -23.83 5.07 7.97
CA GLY A 204 -24.37 6.30 8.58
C GLY A 204 -24.80 6.12 10.03
N GLN A 205 -25.40 4.96 10.37
CA GLN A 205 -25.84 4.58 11.70
C GLN A 205 -24.72 4.58 12.74
N LEU A 206 -23.50 4.29 12.33
CA LEU A 206 -22.33 4.21 13.21
C LEU A 206 -21.53 5.52 13.34
N SER A 207 -21.92 6.57 12.61
CA SER A 207 -21.19 7.85 12.56
C SER A 207 -21.01 8.51 13.93
N GLY A 208 -21.98 8.35 14.83
CA GLY A 208 -21.96 8.90 16.19
C GLY A 208 -21.18 8.08 17.23
N VAL A 209 -20.98 6.78 16.99
CA VAL A 209 -20.45 5.82 17.98
C VAL A 209 -19.07 5.29 17.63
N ARG A 210 -18.75 5.11 16.36
CA ARG A 210 -17.40 4.77 15.88
C ARG A 210 -16.55 6.03 15.69
N ASN A 211 -15.23 5.87 15.83
CA ASN A 211 -14.30 6.96 15.57
C ASN A 211 -13.99 7.03 14.06
N ASN A 212 -14.77 7.82 13.32
CA ASN A 212 -14.62 8.01 11.87
C ASN A 212 -13.76 9.24 11.51
N GLN A 213 -13.24 9.97 12.49
CA GLN A 213 -12.58 11.27 12.29
C GLN A 213 -11.26 11.18 11.50
N ASP A 214 -10.70 9.98 11.32
CA ASP A 214 -9.51 9.75 10.51
C ASP A 214 -9.82 9.18 9.12
N ASN A 215 -11.09 8.83 8.86
CA ASN A 215 -11.52 8.29 7.58
C ASN A 215 -11.72 9.42 6.57
N ILE A 216 -11.11 9.27 5.41
CA ILE A 216 -11.27 10.18 4.27
C ILE A 216 -11.70 9.37 3.06
N ALA A 217 -12.75 9.84 2.37
CA ALA A 217 -13.11 9.33 1.07
C ALA A 217 -12.97 10.43 0.01
N ILE A 218 -12.72 10.04 -1.23
CA ILE A 218 -12.73 10.95 -2.38
C ILE A 218 -13.88 10.56 -3.29
N ASN A 219 -14.65 11.55 -3.73
CA ASN A 219 -15.66 11.39 -4.76
C ASN A 219 -15.30 12.27 -5.96
N ILE A 220 -15.10 11.63 -7.10
CA ILE A 220 -14.80 12.30 -8.37
C ILE A 220 -16.11 12.66 -9.05
N LYS A 221 -16.30 13.92 -9.36
CA LYS A 221 -17.38 14.42 -10.22
C LYS A 221 -16.89 14.52 -11.64
N LEU A 222 -17.67 13.96 -12.56
CA LEU A 222 -17.36 13.95 -13.99
C LEU A 222 -17.92 15.21 -14.68
N LYS A 223 -17.22 15.68 -15.71
CA LYS A 223 -17.73 16.73 -16.60
C LYS A 223 -19.06 16.31 -17.22
N GLU A 224 -19.97 17.26 -17.46
CA GLU A 224 -21.31 16.98 -17.99
C GLU A 224 -21.29 16.14 -19.27
N GLY A 225 -20.39 16.45 -20.21
CA GLY A 225 -20.24 15.67 -21.46
C GLY A 225 -19.66 14.27 -21.29
N LYS A 226 -19.35 13.84 -20.07
CA LYS A 226 -18.81 12.49 -19.75
C LYS A 226 -19.80 11.63 -18.95
N LYS A 227 -21.03 12.10 -18.75
CA LYS A 227 -22.15 11.35 -18.15
C LYS A 227 -23.07 10.81 -19.23
N ASN A 228 -23.60 9.57 -19.03
CA ASN A 228 -24.44 8.84 -19.97
C ASN A 228 -23.79 8.56 -21.35
N PHE A 229 -22.47 8.60 -21.44
CA PHE A 229 -21.68 8.30 -22.63
C PHE A 229 -20.49 7.43 -22.24
N TRP A 230 -20.01 6.66 -23.20
CA TRP A 230 -18.73 6.00 -23.09
C TRP A 230 -17.62 7.03 -23.22
N PHE A 231 -16.71 7.02 -22.28
CA PHE A 231 -15.49 7.83 -22.34
C PHE A 231 -14.29 6.99 -21.92
N GLY A 232 -13.11 7.46 -22.22
CA GLY A 232 -11.89 6.76 -21.89
C GLY A 232 -10.82 6.98 -22.93
N ASN A 233 -9.89 6.03 -22.99
CA ASN A 233 -8.84 6.05 -24.01
C ASN A 233 -8.36 4.66 -24.34
N VAL A 234 -7.76 4.52 -25.52
CA VAL A 234 -7.00 3.32 -25.90
C VAL A 234 -5.59 3.78 -26.24
N LEU A 235 -4.60 3.27 -25.51
CA LEU A 235 -3.19 3.47 -25.82
C LEU A 235 -2.67 2.19 -26.50
N ALA A 236 -2.11 2.35 -27.69
CA ALA A 236 -1.43 1.29 -28.42
C ALA A 236 0.00 1.71 -28.73
N GLY A 237 0.95 0.81 -28.63
CA GLY A 237 2.35 1.10 -28.90
C GLY A 237 3.11 -0.13 -29.37
N ALA A 238 4.17 0.13 -30.12
CA ALA A 238 5.14 -0.87 -30.54
C ALA A 238 6.55 -0.32 -30.40
N GLY A 239 7.52 -1.19 -30.26
CA GLY A 239 8.93 -0.82 -30.15
C GLY A 239 9.86 -1.97 -30.46
N GLU A 240 11.11 -1.62 -30.57
CA GLU A 240 12.21 -2.57 -30.78
C GLU A 240 13.13 -2.52 -29.55
N PRO A 241 13.53 -3.68 -29.03
CA PRO A 241 14.61 -3.75 -28.06
C PRO A 241 15.93 -3.50 -28.76
N GLU A 242 16.87 -2.80 -28.13
CA GLU A 242 18.19 -2.65 -28.69
C GLU A 242 19.01 -3.93 -28.47
N VAL A 243 19.25 -4.65 -29.57
CA VAL A 243 20.23 -5.76 -29.68
C VAL A 243 20.00 -6.95 -28.72
N HIS A 244 18.96 -7.74 -28.96
CA HIS A 244 19.00 -9.18 -28.64
C HIS A 244 18.24 -9.98 -29.71
N PRO A 245 18.85 -10.95 -30.38
CA PRO A 245 18.21 -11.74 -31.43
C PRO A 245 17.06 -12.64 -30.92
N SER A 246 16.88 -12.74 -29.61
CA SER A 246 15.86 -13.59 -28.96
C SER A 246 14.69 -12.83 -28.33
N VAL A 247 14.68 -11.49 -28.40
CA VAL A 247 13.58 -10.71 -27.80
C VAL A 247 12.52 -10.44 -28.87
N GLU A 248 11.29 -10.85 -28.58
CA GLU A 248 10.13 -10.54 -29.42
C GLU A 248 9.91 -9.02 -29.51
N SER A 249 9.34 -8.55 -30.64
CA SER A 249 8.96 -7.14 -30.81
C SER A 249 8.14 -6.64 -29.62
N LEU A 250 8.47 -5.47 -29.11
CA LEU A 250 7.79 -4.87 -27.96
C LEU A 250 6.40 -4.37 -28.35
N TYR A 251 5.41 -4.62 -27.49
CA TYR A 251 4.04 -4.17 -27.70
C TYR A 251 3.40 -3.66 -26.41
N LEU A 252 2.42 -2.78 -26.58
CA LEU A 252 1.57 -2.23 -25.52
C LEU A 252 0.18 -1.97 -26.07
N ILE A 253 -0.86 -2.48 -25.40
CA ILE A 253 -2.27 -2.19 -25.72
C ILE A 253 -3.02 -2.00 -24.41
N GLN A 254 -3.49 -0.78 -24.14
CA GLN A 254 -4.17 -0.43 -22.89
C GLN A 254 -5.52 0.25 -23.19
N PRO A 255 -6.63 -0.50 -23.36
CA PRO A 255 -7.98 0.05 -23.40
C PRO A 255 -8.45 0.39 -21.98
N LYS A 256 -9.04 1.59 -21.82
CA LYS A 256 -9.66 2.08 -20.58
C LYS A 256 -10.97 2.73 -20.95
N LEU A 257 -12.09 2.07 -20.63
CA LEU A 257 -13.42 2.45 -21.05
C LEU A 257 -14.32 2.57 -19.83
N PHE A 258 -15.07 3.67 -19.75
CA PHE A 258 -15.92 4.01 -18.62
C PHE A 258 -17.27 4.48 -19.08
N TYR A 259 -18.31 4.06 -18.38
CA TYR A 259 -19.68 4.52 -18.56
C TYR A 259 -20.32 4.80 -17.19
N TYR A 260 -20.87 5.99 -17.00
CA TYR A 260 -21.59 6.37 -15.80
C TYR A 260 -22.95 6.97 -16.12
N SER A 261 -23.99 6.44 -15.47
CA SER A 261 -25.34 6.96 -15.48
C SER A 261 -25.84 7.10 -14.02
N PRO A 262 -26.97 7.77 -13.78
CA PRO A 262 -27.55 7.82 -12.42
C PRO A 262 -27.84 6.43 -11.84
N GLU A 263 -28.26 5.47 -12.67
CA GLU A 263 -28.67 4.14 -12.22
C GLU A 263 -27.51 3.13 -12.19
N TYR A 264 -26.60 3.17 -13.16
CA TYR A 264 -25.53 2.18 -13.27
C TYR A 264 -24.21 2.76 -13.79
N SER A 265 -23.14 2.08 -13.47
CA SER A 265 -21.80 2.32 -14.04
C SER A 265 -21.17 1.01 -14.49
N ILE A 266 -20.40 1.08 -15.58
CA ILE A 266 -19.61 -0.02 -16.10
C ILE A 266 -18.22 0.51 -16.42
N ASN A 267 -17.18 -0.17 -15.92
CA ASN A 267 -15.80 0.18 -16.14
C ASN A 267 -15.06 -1.03 -16.70
N PHE A 268 -14.22 -0.80 -17.71
CA PHE A 268 -13.34 -1.81 -18.29
C PHE A 268 -11.91 -1.26 -18.39
N ILE A 269 -10.94 -2.04 -17.89
CA ILE A 269 -9.51 -1.73 -17.94
C ILE A 269 -8.79 -2.95 -18.51
N GLY A 270 -8.02 -2.77 -19.56
CA GLY A 270 -7.14 -3.78 -20.13
C GLY A 270 -5.68 -3.30 -20.15
N ASP A 271 -4.75 -4.24 -20.04
CA ASP A 271 -3.32 -4.00 -20.22
C ASP A 271 -2.65 -5.25 -20.76
N LEU A 272 -2.22 -5.18 -22.00
CA LEU A 272 -1.48 -6.22 -22.69
C LEU A 272 -0.13 -5.64 -23.08
N ASN A 273 0.94 -6.09 -22.46
CA ASN A 273 2.27 -5.56 -22.76
C ASN A 273 3.40 -6.53 -22.41
N ASN A 274 4.54 -6.36 -23.09
CA ASN A 274 5.81 -6.98 -22.77
C ASN A 274 6.94 -5.97 -22.48
N ILE A 275 6.59 -4.75 -22.05
CA ILE A 275 7.51 -3.65 -21.73
C ILE A 275 7.62 -3.38 -20.23
N GLY A 276 7.06 -4.25 -19.40
CA GLY A 276 7.14 -4.13 -17.94
C GLY A 276 6.25 -3.04 -17.32
N GLU A 277 5.25 -2.51 -18.03
CA GLU A 277 4.25 -1.65 -17.40
C GLU A 277 3.24 -2.49 -16.60
N VAL A 278 2.95 -2.08 -15.35
CA VAL A 278 2.11 -2.84 -14.42
C VAL A 278 0.77 -2.16 -14.25
N ALA A 279 -0.30 -2.83 -14.68
CA ALA A 279 -1.66 -2.40 -14.40
C ALA A 279 -2.12 -2.72 -12.97
N PHE A 280 -1.57 -3.79 -12.38
CA PHE A 280 -2.02 -4.35 -11.11
C PHE A 280 -0.84 -4.78 -10.24
N THR A 281 -0.77 -4.32 -8.99
CA THR A 281 0.36 -4.56 -8.09
C THR A 281 -0.01 -5.52 -6.96
N ARG A 282 1.00 -6.07 -6.25
CA ARG A 282 0.80 -6.87 -5.03
C ARG A 282 -0.08 -6.18 -3.98
N ARG A 283 0.01 -4.87 -3.86
CA ARG A 283 -0.79 -4.11 -2.91
C ARG A 283 -2.24 -3.98 -3.34
N ASP A 284 -2.48 -3.80 -4.65
CA ASP A 284 -3.83 -3.82 -5.21
C ASP A 284 -4.48 -5.18 -4.93
N TYR A 285 -3.75 -6.27 -5.15
CA TYR A 285 -4.16 -7.62 -4.78
C TYR A 285 -4.55 -7.72 -3.30
N PHE A 286 -3.70 -7.24 -2.39
CA PHE A 286 -3.96 -7.28 -0.96
C PHE A 286 -5.22 -6.48 -0.57
N ASN A 287 -5.44 -5.32 -1.18
CA ASN A 287 -6.64 -4.51 -0.94
C ASN A 287 -7.92 -5.24 -1.37
N PHE A 288 -7.89 -5.92 -2.52
CA PHE A 288 -9.04 -6.67 -3.04
C PHE A 288 -9.35 -7.93 -2.23
N THR A 289 -8.36 -8.60 -1.67
CA THR A 289 -8.56 -9.78 -0.81
C THR A 289 -9.14 -9.43 0.57
N GLY A 290 -9.52 -8.18 0.78
CA GLY A 290 -10.19 -7.70 2.00
C GLY A 290 -9.23 -7.18 3.09
N GLY A 291 -7.91 -7.25 2.86
CA GLY A 291 -6.90 -6.68 3.75
C GLY A 291 -7.10 -7.06 5.23
N PHE A 292 -7.11 -6.05 6.10
CA PHE A 292 -7.34 -6.21 7.55
C PHE A 292 -8.82 -6.13 7.98
N LYS A 293 -9.78 -6.27 7.08
CA LYS A 293 -11.21 -6.15 7.39
C LYS A 293 -11.79 -7.41 8.06
N ARG A 294 -11.11 -8.00 9.02
CA ARG A 294 -11.65 -9.12 9.81
C ARG A 294 -12.32 -8.59 11.07
N PRO A 295 -13.56 -9.02 11.40
CA PRO A 295 -14.26 -8.58 12.62
C PRO A 295 -13.46 -8.83 13.90
N SER A 296 -12.74 -9.95 13.97
CA SER A 296 -11.93 -10.38 15.12
C SER A 296 -10.71 -9.53 15.41
N LEU A 297 -10.14 -8.84 14.42
CA LEU A 297 -8.95 -8.01 14.64
C LEU A 297 -9.18 -6.90 15.67
N SER A 298 -10.43 -6.49 15.86
CA SER A 298 -10.80 -5.53 16.91
C SER A 298 -10.83 -6.15 18.31
N SER A 299 -11.00 -7.48 18.44
CA SER A 299 -11.07 -8.17 19.72
C SER A 299 -9.72 -8.45 20.37
N GLY A 300 -8.63 -8.41 19.57
CA GLY A 300 -7.28 -8.72 20.04
C GLY A 300 -6.80 -10.12 19.72
N THR A 301 -7.61 -10.99 19.10
CA THR A 301 -7.19 -12.31 18.63
C THR A 301 -6.71 -12.22 17.19
N ASN A 302 -5.52 -12.77 16.93
CA ASN A 302 -4.96 -12.93 15.59
C ASN A 302 -4.66 -14.41 15.31
N LEU A 303 -5.46 -15.02 14.43
CA LEU A 303 -5.27 -16.40 13.96
C LEU A 303 -4.69 -16.36 12.55
N ASN A 304 -3.53 -17.00 12.37
CA ASN A 304 -2.94 -17.17 11.05
C ASN A 304 -3.64 -18.34 10.32
N LEU A 305 -4.17 -18.11 9.12
CA LEU A 305 -4.84 -19.13 8.30
C LEU A 305 -3.90 -19.87 7.34
N GLY A 306 -2.60 -19.65 7.47
CA GLY A 306 -1.64 -20.05 6.44
C GLY A 306 -1.94 -19.30 5.15
N SER A 307 -1.02 -18.62 4.61
CA SER A 307 -1.11 -18.10 3.25
C SER A 307 0.28 -17.80 2.76
N ASN A 308 0.89 -18.78 2.17
CA ASN A 308 1.78 -18.45 1.09
C ASN A 308 0.87 -18.07 -0.07
N ASP A 309 0.39 -16.83 -0.11
CA ASP A 309 -0.27 -16.26 -1.29
C ASP A 309 0.78 -16.19 -2.42
N ILE A 310 1.06 -17.34 -3.01
CA ILE A 310 2.05 -17.53 -4.07
C ILE A 310 1.69 -16.65 -5.26
N GLY A 311 0.39 -16.45 -5.53
CA GLY A 311 -0.09 -15.56 -6.59
C GLY A 311 0.29 -14.09 -6.47
N ALA A 312 0.74 -13.65 -5.28
CA ALA A 312 1.17 -12.26 -5.05
C ALA A 312 2.68 -12.03 -5.26
N LEU A 313 3.50 -13.08 -5.34
CA LEU A 313 4.96 -12.98 -5.40
C LEU A 313 5.49 -12.47 -6.76
N THR A 314 4.70 -12.59 -7.83
CA THR A 314 5.16 -12.39 -9.20
C THR A 314 5.12 -10.94 -9.71
N LEU A 315 4.79 -9.96 -8.86
CA LEU A 315 4.48 -8.61 -9.32
C LEU A 315 5.58 -7.57 -9.03
N GLN A 316 6.87 -7.97 -9.03
CA GLN A 316 7.99 -7.04 -8.83
C GLN A 316 8.72 -6.73 -10.15
N ASN A 317 8.16 -5.84 -10.92
CA ASN A 317 8.61 -5.51 -12.27
C ASN A 317 10.00 -4.89 -12.40
N ASN A 318 10.47 -4.18 -11.37
CA ASN A 318 11.76 -3.52 -11.42
C ASN A 318 12.97 -4.47 -11.18
N ARG A 319 12.70 -5.78 -11.13
CA ARG A 319 13.72 -6.81 -10.88
C ARG A 319 13.68 -7.93 -11.92
N ALA A 320 12.90 -7.78 -12.97
CA ALA A 320 12.77 -8.77 -14.01
C ALA A 320 13.51 -8.33 -15.28
N LYS A 321 14.15 -9.27 -15.91
CA LYS A 321 14.87 -9.12 -17.18
C LYS A 321 13.91 -9.14 -18.36
N ASP A 322 12.86 -9.97 -18.28
CA ASP A 322 11.75 -10.01 -19.23
C ASP A 322 10.41 -10.10 -18.49
N ILE A 323 9.39 -9.44 -19.04
CA ILE A 323 8.05 -9.38 -18.45
C ILE A 323 7.02 -9.37 -19.55
N ASN A 324 6.08 -10.32 -19.51
CA ASN A 324 4.91 -10.32 -20.39
C ASN A 324 3.66 -10.33 -19.51
N THR A 325 2.83 -9.31 -19.63
CA THR A 325 1.63 -9.12 -18.80
C THR A 325 0.38 -9.05 -19.68
N LYS A 326 -0.66 -9.81 -19.31
CA LYS A 326 -2.01 -9.72 -19.86
C LYS A 326 -2.96 -9.52 -18.70
N PHE A 327 -3.61 -8.37 -18.66
CA PHE A 327 -4.51 -7.98 -17.60
C PHE A 327 -5.84 -7.50 -18.17
N GLY A 328 -6.93 -7.91 -17.53
CA GLY A 328 -8.27 -7.43 -17.82
C GLY A 328 -9.08 -7.31 -16.54
N ALA A 329 -9.74 -6.17 -16.35
CA ALA A 329 -10.62 -5.92 -15.22
C ALA A 329 -11.92 -5.27 -15.68
N ALA A 330 -13.02 -5.76 -15.14
CA ALA A 330 -14.34 -5.17 -15.34
C ALA A 330 -15.00 -4.93 -13.97
N ASN A 331 -15.65 -3.79 -13.83
CA ASN A 331 -16.39 -3.42 -12.61
C ASN A 331 -17.75 -2.89 -13.02
N PHE A 332 -18.79 -3.21 -12.25
CA PHE A 332 -20.11 -2.64 -12.41
C PHE A 332 -20.67 -2.17 -11.07
N SER A 333 -21.55 -1.17 -11.12
CA SER A 333 -22.42 -0.77 -10.01
C SER A 333 -23.80 -0.47 -10.59
N TRP A 334 -24.85 -0.98 -9.95
CA TRP A 334 -26.25 -0.83 -10.39
C TRP A 334 -27.15 -0.56 -9.20
N SER A 335 -27.85 0.55 -9.24
CA SER A 335 -28.80 1.00 -8.20
C SER A 335 -30.21 0.99 -8.79
N PRO A 336 -30.90 -0.19 -8.87
CA PRO A 336 -32.21 -0.30 -9.48
C PRO A 336 -33.31 0.44 -8.68
N LYS A 337 -33.05 0.67 -7.40
CA LYS A 337 -33.90 1.41 -6.46
C LYS A 337 -33.03 2.18 -5.49
N SER A 338 -33.56 3.21 -4.86
CA SER A 338 -32.88 4.03 -3.85
C SER A 338 -32.37 3.23 -2.65
N GLU A 339 -33.04 2.10 -2.34
CA GLU A 339 -32.76 1.25 -1.18
C GLU A 339 -31.80 0.09 -1.52
N LEU A 340 -31.47 -0.13 -2.79
CA LEU A 340 -30.69 -1.31 -3.22
C LEU A 340 -29.56 -0.92 -4.17
N ASP A 341 -28.34 -1.13 -3.73
CA ASP A 341 -27.15 -1.04 -4.56
C ASP A 341 -26.55 -2.44 -4.76
N LEU A 342 -26.31 -2.78 -6.02
CA LEU A 342 -25.61 -3.99 -6.44
C LEU A 342 -24.29 -3.60 -7.10
N GLY A 343 -23.23 -4.28 -6.77
CA GLY A 343 -21.92 -4.01 -7.34
C GLY A 343 -21.08 -5.26 -7.49
N GLY A 344 -20.01 -5.13 -8.22
CA GLY A 344 -19.06 -6.21 -8.33
C GLY A 344 -17.95 -5.91 -9.32
N PHE A 345 -16.93 -6.77 -9.29
CA PHE A 345 -15.87 -6.74 -10.28
C PHE A 345 -15.38 -8.16 -10.62
N ALA A 346 -14.80 -8.29 -11.80
CA ALA A 346 -14.02 -9.43 -12.23
C ALA A 346 -12.65 -8.96 -12.70
N ILE A 347 -11.59 -9.66 -12.29
CA ILE A 347 -10.22 -9.38 -12.69
C ILE A 347 -9.58 -10.69 -13.15
N PHE A 348 -8.87 -10.60 -14.25
CA PHE A 348 -8.00 -11.65 -14.77
C PHE A 348 -6.61 -11.09 -15.03
N SER A 349 -5.56 -11.80 -14.60
CA SER A 349 -4.17 -11.45 -14.85
C SER A 349 -3.37 -12.70 -15.20
N ASN A 350 -2.64 -12.67 -16.31
CA ASN A 350 -1.57 -13.61 -16.64
C ASN A 350 -0.27 -12.83 -16.69
N SER A 351 0.74 -13.26 -15.96
CA SER A 351 2.07 -12.65 -15.94
C SER A 351 3.13 -13.73 -16.12
N ARG A 352 4.05 -13.50 -17.06
CA ARG A 352 5.25 -14.31 -17.28
C ARG A 352 6.46 -13.43 -17.08
N ASN A 353 7.36 -13.86 -16.22
CA ASN A 353 8.55 -13.08 -15.86
C ASN A 353 9.81 -13.96 -15.93
N GLU A 354 10.90 -13.41 -16.46
CA GLU A 354 12.25 -13.95 -16.32
C GLU A 354 13.02 -13.10 -15.31
N LEU A 355 13.50 -13.75 -14.25
CA LEU A 355 14.28 -13.13 -13.18
C LEU A 355 15.68 -13.72 -13.21
N GLN A 356 16.69 -12.88 -13.32
CA GLN A 356 18.09 -13.28 -13.20
C GLN A 356 18.72 -12.49 -12.06
N GLN A 357 19.40 -13.21 -11.14
CA GLN A 357 20.03 -12.56 -9.99
C GLN A 357 21.31 -13.28 -9.57
N ASN A 358 22.27 -12.50 -9.08
CA ASN A 358 23.44 -12.96 -8.36
C ASN A 358 23.31 -12.51 -6.91
N ARG A 359 23.64 -13.39 -5.97
CA ARG A 359 23.48 -13.07 -4.55
C ARG A 359 24.66 -13.57 -3.74
N PHE A 360 25.20 -12.70 -2.91
CA PHE A 360 26.15 -13.03 -1.86
C PHE A 360 25.42 -13.11 -0.52
N ILE A 361 25.59 -14.22 0.22
CA ILE A 361 24.95 -14.49 1.51
C ILE A 361 26.02 -14.67 2.56
N GLN A 362 25.99 -13.83 3.60
CA GLN A 362 26.83 -13.97 4.78
C GLN A 362 25.98 -14.41 5.97
N TYR A 363 26.28 -15.58 6.51
CA TYR A 363 25.58 -16.09 7.68
C TYR A 363 26.06 -15.40 8.98
N THR A 364 25.14 -15.20 9.94
CA THR A 364 25.30 -14.29 11.09
C THR A 364 26.23 -14.84 12.18
N ASP A 365 26.53 -16.14 12.19
CA ASP A 365 27.40 -16.77 13.18
C ASP A 365 28.61 -17.47 12.54
N ALA A 366 29.68 -16.71 12.37
CA ALA A 366 30.96 -17.22 11.88
C ALA A 366 31.61 -18.27 12.80
N GLY A 367 31.22 -18.34 14.09
CA GLY A 367 31.74 -19.31 15.08
C GLY A 367 31.20 -20.72 14.92
N ILE A 368 30.19 -20.93 14.08
CA ILE A 368 29.55 -22.23 13.83
C ILE A 368 30.09 -22.93 12.56
N GLY A 369 30.89 -22.22 11.76
CA GLY A 369 31.50 -22.79 10.55
C GLY A 369 30.52 -22.91 9.37
N ILE A 370 29.46 -22.12 9.34
CA ILE A 370 28.58 -22.01 8.18
C ILE A 370 29.32 -21.17 7.13
N PRO A 371 29.56 -21.70 5.91
CA PRO A 371 30.27 -20.96 4.88
C PRO A 371 29.41 -19.81 4.33
N ASN A 372 30.05 -18.74 3.87
CA ASN A 372 29.39 -17.75 3.02
C ASN A 372 29.05 -18.40 1.69
N GLU A 373 27.96 -17.96 1.07
CA GLU A 373 27.41 -18.58 -0.14
C GLU A 373 27.26 -17.52 -1.24
N GLU A 374 27.76 -17.84 -2.41
CA GLU A 374 27.48 -17.11 -3.65
C GLU A 374 26.48 -17.91 -4.46
N THR A 375 25.42 -17.27 -4.92
CA THR A 375 24.38 -17.92 -5.71
C THR A 375 24.08 -17.16 -6.98
N GLU A 376 23.85 -17.91 -8.06
CA GLU A 376 23.33 -17.41 -9.31
C GLU A 376 21.98 -18.09 -9.58
N SER A 377 20.96 -17.36 -9.97
CA SER A 377 19.69 -17.95 -10.34
C SER A 377 19.06 -17.32 -11.56
N ASN A 378 18.45 -18.18 -12.37
CA ASN A 378 17.58 -17.81 -13.47
C ASN A 378 16.21 -18.47 -13.23
N THR A 379 15.18 -17.66 -13.09
CA THR A 379 13.85 -18.09 -12.66
C THR A 379 12.81 -17.65 -13.69
N PHE A 380 12.06 -18.61 -14.21
CA PHE A 380 10.89 -18.37 -15.04
C PHE A 380 9.64 -18.55 -14.19
N GLN A 381 8.80 -17.53 -14.15
CA GLN A 381 7.57 -17.54 -13.39
C GLN A 381 6.39 -17.30 -14.31
N GLU A 382 5.37 -18.16 -14.23
CA GLU A 382 4.06 -17.92 -14.82
C GLU A 382 2.99 -17.90 -13.72
N ASN A 383 2.18 -16.84 -13.69
CA ASN A 383 1.10 -16.69 -12.76
C ASN A 383 -0.20 -16.32 -13.49
N ASN A 384 -1.22 -17.15 -13.30
CA ASN A 384 -2.59 -16.91 -13.75
C ASN A 384 -3.45 -16.62 -12.52
N LEU A 385 -4.10 -15.46 -12.47
CA LEU A 385 -4.93 -15.02 -11.36
C LEU A 385 -6.32 -14.65 -11.85
N GLY A 386 -7.36 -15.21 -11.25
CA GLY A 386 -8.74 -14.83 -11.42
C GLY A 386 -9.36 -14.38 -10.10
N MET A 387 -10.08 -13.25 -10.12
CA MET A 387 -10.81 -12.74 -8.95
C MET A 387 -12.21 -12.31 -9.37
N LEU A 388 -13.20 -12.60 -8.51
CA LEU A 388 -14.60 -12.19 -8.67
C LEU A 388 -15.11 -11.67 -7.33
N LYS A 389 -15.70 -10.48 -7.33
CA LYS A 389 -16.44 -9.95 -6.18
C LYS A 389 -17.84 -9.56 -6.60
N LEU A 390 -18.83 -9.92 -5.77
CA LEU A 390 -20.21 -9.45 -5.85
C LEU A 390 -20.58 -8.84 -4.51
N SER A 391 -21.23 -7.69 -4.52
CA SER A 391 -21.67 -6.97 -3.33
C SER A 391 -23.10 -6.48 -3.48
N THR A 392 -23.82 -6.47 -2.36
CA THR A 392 -25.18 -5.95 -2.23
C THR A 392 -25.23 -5.07 -1.00
N LYS A 393 -25.70 -3.85 -1.16
CA LYS A 393 -26.08 -2.97 -0.06
C LYS A 393 -27.58 -2.73 -0.13
N TYR A 394 -28.27 -3.09 0.94
CA TYR A 394 -29.72 -2.91 1.08
C TYR A 394 -30.02 -2.06 2.28
N GLN A 395 -30.62 -0.90 2.04
CA GLN A 395 -30.98 0.09 3.06
C GLN A 395 -32.45 0.50 2.89
N PRO A 396 -33.42 -0.31 3.41
CA PRO A 396 -34.84 -0.06 3.25
C PRO A 396 -35.32 1.24 3.92
N ASP A 397 -34.61 1.67 4.96
CA ASP A 397 -34.88 2.90 5.71
C ASP A 397 -33.60 3.41 6.40
N ALA A 398 -33.71 4.55 7.09
CA ALA A 398 -32.57 5.17 7.79
C ALA A 398 -32.03 4.34 8.98
N ASN A 399 -32.84 3.41 9.52
CA ASN A 399 -32.51 2.62 10.70
C ASN A 399 -31.92 1.27 10.36
N ASN A 400 -32.10 0.77 9.14
CA ASN A 400 -31.70 -0.56 8.71
C ASN A 400 -30.74 -0.49 7.54
N GLN A 401 -29.61 -1.19 7.64
CA GLN A 401 -28.69 -1.41 6.53
C GLN A 401 -28.14 -2.82 6.61
N MET A 402 -28.15 -3.52 5.46
CA MET A 402 -27.53 -4.82 5.28
C MET A 402 -26.54 -4.74 4.12
N ASP A 403 -25.30 -5.13 4.37
CA ASP A 403 -24.25 -5.26 3.38
C ASP A 403 -23.86 -6.75 3.29
N TYR A 404 -23.90 -7.32 2.08
CA TYR A 404 -23.45 -8.69 1.83
C TYR A 404 -22.48 -8.72 0.65
N GLU A 405 -21.34 -9.36 0.85
CA GLU A 405 -20.29 -9.47 -0.13
C GLU A 405 -19.82 -10.91 -0.25
N VAL A 406 -19.57 -11.34 -1.49
CA VAL A 406 -18.88 -12.60 -1.80
C VAL A 406 -17.67 -12.28 -2.65
N PHE A 407 -16.52 -12.76 -2.24
CA PHE A 407 -15.26 -12.67 -2.97
C PHE A 407 -14.72 -14.07 -3.22
N ALA A 408 -14.39 -14.37 -4.46
CA ALA A 408 -13.75 -15.62 -4.87
C ALA A 408 -12.45 -15.31 -5.62
N GLN A 409 -11.43 -16.10 -5.35
CA GLN A 409 -10.14 -16.02 -5.99
C GLN A 409 -9.63 -17.41 -6.31
N MET A 410 -9.02 -17.54 -7.47
CA MET A 410 -8.26 -18.72 -7.88
C MET A 410 -6.99 -18.28 -8.59
N SER A 411 -5.92 -19.02 -8.42
CA SER A 411 -4.69 -18.81 -9.18
C SER A 411 -4.05 -20.14 -9.57
N LYS A 412 -3.23 -20.09 -10.63
CA LYS A 412 -2.27 -21.14 -10.98
C LYS A 412 -0.92 -20.47 -11.09
N THR A 413 0.03 -20.92 -10.30
CA THR A 413 1.41 -20.44 -10.29
C THR A 413 2.35 -21.57 -10.63
N GLU A 414 3.32 -21.30 -11.50
CA GLU A 414 4.38 -22.20 -11.88
C GLU A 414 5.70 -21.43 -11.88
N GLN A 415 6.73 -21.97 -11.25
CA GLN A 415 8.03 -21.36 -11.16
C GLN A 415 9.11 -22.42 -11.43
N ASP A 416 9.82 -22.27 -12.54
CA ASP A 416 11.02 -23.02 -12.87
C ASP A 416 12.26 -22.20 -12.52
N GLN A 417 13.16 -22.75 -11.73
CA GLN A 417 14.37 -22.07 -11.33
C GLN A 417 15.61 -22.94 -11.57
N ARG A 418 16.54 -22.45 -12.38
CA ARG A 418 17.92 -22.93 -12.45
C ARG A 418 18.75 -22.16 -11.46
N PHE A 419 19.34 -22.87 -10.53
CA PHE A 419 20.04 -22.29 -9.41
C PHE A 419 21.44 -22.90 -9.30
N PHE A 420 22.43 -22.04 -9.14
CA PHE A 420 23.80 -22.44 -8.82
C PHE A 420 24.17 -21.90 -7.44
N SER A 421 24.73 -22.74 -6.60
CA SER A 421 25.29 -22.40 -5.30
C SER A 421 26.77 -22.77 -5.26
N SER A 422 27.61 -21.86 -4.75
CA SER A 422 29.03 -22.15 -4.52
C SER A 422 29.29 -23.33 -3.55
N ILE A 423 28.23 -23.75 -2.84
CA ILE A 423 28.27 -24.84 -1.86
C ILE A 423 27.62 -26.12 -2.41
N ASN A 424 26.47 -26.03 -3.07
CA ASN A 424 25.66 -27.18 -3.47
C ASN A 424 25.62 -27.39 -5.01
N SER A 425 26.44 -26.66 -5.77
CA SER A 425 26.51 -26.73 -7.24
C SER A 425 25.17 -26.40 -7.94
N SER A 426 24.86 -27.07 -9.04
CA SER A 426 23.65 -26.83 -9.84
C SER A 426 22.43 -27.57 -9.24
N ILE A 427 21.32 -26.85 -9.19
CA ILE A 427 20.03 -27.34 -8.69
C ILE A 427 18.93 -26.82 -9.59
N ASP A 428 18.14 -27.72 -10.16
CA ASP A 428 16.91 -27.35 -10.87
C ASP A 428 15.73 -27.46 -9.90
N GLN A 429 14.91 -26.42 -9.81
CA GLN A 429 13.76 -26.38 -8.91
C GLN A 429 12.48 -26.09 -9.66
N LEU A 430 11.39 -26.74 -9.30
CA LEU A 430 10.03 -26.49 -9.76
C LEU A 430 9.11 -26.24 -8.56
N GLU A 431 8.36 -25.17 -8.62
CA GLU A 431 7.27 -24.90 -7.67
C GLU A 431 5.96 -24.69 -8.44
N GLU A 432 4.92 -25.40 -8.03
CA GLU A 432 3.58 -25.30 -8.59
C GLU A 432 2.54 -25.14 -7.48
N ALA A 433 1.48 -24.37 -7.73
CA ALA A 433 0.34 -24.29 -6.84
C ALA A 433 -0.92 -23.84 -7.56
N THR A 434 -2.09 -24.34 -7.10
CA THR A 434 -3.42 -23.95 -7.59
C THR A 434 -4.35 -23.50 -6.45
N PRO A 435 -3.97 -22.45 -5.68
CA PRO A 435 -4.73 -22.02 -4.52
C PRO A 435 -6.11 -21.44 -4.89
N PHE A 436 -7.07 -21.74 -4.02
CA PHE A 436 -8.44 -21.26 -4.11
C PHE A 436 -8.88 -20.64 -2.79
N ASN A 437 -9.58 -19.50 -2.85
CA ASN A 437 -10.10 -18.79 -1.69
C ASN A 437 -11.48 -18.24 -1.97
N VAL A 438 -12.43 -18.48 -1.05
CA VAL A 438 -13.73 -17.79 -1.04
C VAL A 438 -13.94 -17.15 0.31
N SER A 439 -14.31 -15.89 0.32
CA SER A 439 -14.74 -15.17 1.52
C SER A 439 -16.13 -14.57 1.33
N GLN A 440 -16.93 -14.63 2.39
CA GLN A 440 -18.27 -14.06 2.46
C GLN A 440 -18.35 -13.14 3.67
N ASN A 441 -18.85 -11.92 3.48
CA ASN A 441 -19.04 -10.95 4.54
C ASN A 441 -20.52 -10.58 4.62
N LEU A 442 -21.12 -10.70 5.79
CA LEU A 442 -22.47 -10.25 6.08
C LEU A 442 -22.42 -9.24 7.22
N ASN A 443 -22.88 -8.03 6.96
CA ASN A 443 -22.99 -6.99 7.97
C ASN A 443 -24.43 -6.51 8.01
N TYR A 444 -24.98 -6.39 9.21
CA TYR A 444 -26.31 -5.84 9.42
C TYR A 444 -26.28 -4.82 10.54
N TYR A 445 -26.74 -3.61 10.25
CA TYR A 445 -26.77 -2.48 11.16
C TYR A 445 -28.21 -2.08 11.43
N TYR A 446 -28.54 -1.96 12.72
CA TYR A 446 -29.87 -1.62 13.17
C TYR A 446 -29.86 -0.55 14.26
N THR A 447 -30.54 0.56 14.01
CA THR A 447 -30.76 1.61 14.98
C THR A 447 -32.17 1.43 15.56
N LEU A 448 -32.28 0.97 16.82
CA LEU A 448 -33.55 0.79 17.50
C LEU A 448 -34.16 2.15 17.86
N ASP A 449 -33.32 3.03 18.38
CA ASP A 449 -33.65 4.42 18.74
C ASP A 449 -32.36 5.27 18.81
N GLU A 450 -32.48 6.56 19.15
CA GLU A 450 -31.35 7.49 19.25
C GLU A 450 -30.23 7.06 20.23
N ASN A 451 -30.55 6.16 21.17
CA ASN A 451 -29.63 5.71 22.21
C ASN A 451 -29.17 4.25 22.06
N ASN A 452 -29.76 3.48 21.15
CA ASN A 452 -29.53 2.04 21.04
C ASN A 452 -29.25 1.63 19.59
N ILE A 453 -28.00 1.19 19.31
CA ILE A 453 -27.51 0.77 17.99
C ILE A 453 -26.96 -0.64 18.09
N PHE A 454 -27.31 -1.48 17.14
CA PHE A 454 -26.81 -2.86 17.02
C PHE A 454 -26.07 -3.03 15.70
N ALA A 455 -24.99 -3.84 15.70
CA ALA A 455 -24.32 -4.28 14.48
C ALA A 455 -23.94 -5.75 14.58
N LEU A 456 -24.41 -6.54 13.64
CA LEU A 456 -23.93 -7.91 13.39
C LEU A 456 -22.92 -7.85 12.26
N GLU A 457 -21.71 -8.31 12.50
CA GLU A 457 -20.66 -8.43 11.48
C GLU A 457 -20.16 -9.88 11.47
N ALA A 458 -20.20 -10.53 10.30
CA ALA A 458 -19.78 -11.90 10.15
C ALA A 458 -18.95 -12.08 8.87
N GLN A 459 -17.87 -12.84 8.98
CA GLN A 459 -17.03 -13.25 7.85
C GLN A 459 -16.85 -14.76 7.86
N HIS A 460 -17.07 -15.39 6.71
CA HIS A 460 -16.77 -16.80 6.49
C HIS A 460 -15.71 -16.92 5.40
N VAL A 461 -14.64 -17.69 5.66
CA VAL A 461 -13.51 -17.88 4.75
C VAL A 461 -13.28 -19.37 4.54
N ILE A 462 -13.19 -19.78 3.28
CA ILE A 462 -12.77 -21.11 2.86
C ILE A 462 -11.53 -20.95 2.00
N LYS A 463 -10.45 -21.68 2.34
CA LYS A 463 -9.22 -21.73 1.56
C LYS A 463 -8.82 -23.18 1.31
N ASP A 464 -8.23 -23.42 0.14
CA ASP A 464 -7.58 -24.70 -0.21
C ASP A 464 -6.31 -24.37 -1.01
N GLU A 465 -5.17 -24.82 -0.55
CA GLU A 465 -3.84 -24.55 -1.12
C GLU A 465 -3.13 -25.89 -1.31
N ASP A 466 -2.53 -26.12 -2.46
CA ASP A 466 -1.93 -27.37 -2.88
C ASP A 466 -0.49 -27.21 -3.43
N PRO A 467 0.43 -26.56 -2.69
CA PRO A 467 1.77 -26.33 -3.19
C PRO A 467 2.54 -27.63 -3.40
N PHE A 468 3.12 -27.75 -4.59
CA PHE A 468 4.06 -28.79 -4.96
C PHE A 468 5.46 -28.18 -5.10
N TYR A 469 6.50 -28.84 -4.61
CA TYR A 469 7.89 -28.48 -4.76
C TYR A 469 8.70 -29.67 -5.22
N ASN A 470 9.60 -29.45 -6.17
CA ASN A 470 10.58 -30.43 -6.64
C ASN A 470 11.95 -29.79 -6.76
N ALA A 471 13.00 -30.51 -6.40
CA ALA A 471 14.39 -30.12 -6.58
C ALA A 471 15.22 -31.28 -7.10
N ILE A 472 15.99 -31.05 -8.16
CA ILE A 472 16.96 -31.99 -8.73
C ILE A 472 18.35 -31.48 -8.39
N LEU A 473 19.06 -32.19 -7.53
CA LEU A 473 20.42 -31.88 -7.11
C LEU A 473 21.40 -32.76 -7.89
N GLU A 474 22.19 -32.13 -8.78
CA GLU A 474 23.18 -32.83 -9.60
C GLU A 474 24.42 -33.27 -8.80
N ASP A 475 24.89 -32.41 -7.88
CA ASP A 475 26.01 -32.72 -6.99
C ASP A 475 25.52 -33.42 -5.72
N LYS A 476 25.78 -34.70 -5.61
CA LYS A 476 25.38 -35.54 -4.50
C LYS A 476 26.26 -35.36 -3.26
N PHE A 477 27.54 -35.06 -3.41
CA PHE A 477 28.53 -35.11 -2.32
C PHE A 477 28.16 -34.21 -1.13
N ASN A 478 27.75 -32.97 -1.39
CA ASN A 478 27.37 -32.05 -0.34
C ASN A 478 25.97 -32.32 0.24
N TYR A 479 25.19 -33.22 -0.39
CA TYR A 479 23.82 -33.54 0.01
C TYR A 479 23.67 -34.97 0.58
N ASP A 480 24.70 -35.86 0.43
CA ASP A 480 24.63 -37.27 0.82
C ASP A 480 24.20 -37.47 2.27
N SER A 481 24.73 -36.67 3.20
CA SER A 481 24.33 -36.76 4.63
C SER A 481 22.84 -36.41 4.84
N THR A 482 22.34 -35.44 4.14
CA THR A 482 20.91 -35.02 4.20
C THR A 482 20.04 -36.07 3.51
N ALA A 483 20.47 -36.61 2.37
CA ALA A 483 19.79 -37.66 1.64
C ALA A 483 19.65 -38.95 2.51
N ALA A 484 20.72 -39.34 3.21
CA ALA A 484 20.68 -40.47 4.15
C ALA A 484 19.67 -40.23 5.30
N ASN A 485 19.64 -39.00 5.86
CA ASN A 485 18.71 -38.64 6.92
C ASN A 485 17.25 -38.62 6.45
N LEU A 486 16.99 -38.26 5.20
CA LEU A 486 15.68 -38.29 4.57
C LEU A 486 15.28 -39.69 4.08
N GLY A 487 16.21 -40.67 4.08
CA GLY A 487 15.92 -42.01 3.57
C GLY A 487 15.83 -42.07 2.03
N LEU A 488 16.53 -41.17 1.32
CA LEU A 488 16.58 -41.17 -0.15
C LEU A 488 17.44 -42.37 -0.63
N ASP A 489 17.11 -42.91 -1.80
CA ASP A 489 17.98 -43.86 -2.49
C ASP A 489 19.22 -43.15 -3.07
N GLN A 490 20.36 -43.42 -2.43
CA GLN A 490 21.64 -42.82 -2.79
C GLN A 490 22.28 -43.48 -4.03
N THR A 491 21.68 -44.53 -4.60
CA THR A 491 22.21 -45.22 -5.80
C THR A 491 21.85 -44.52 -7.10
N GLN A 492 20.87 -43.58 -7.08
CA GLN A 492 20.39 -42.86 -8.23
C GLN A 492 21.47 -41.90 -8.81
N SER A 493 21.34 -41.48 -10.04
CA SER A 493 22.27 -40.58 -10.73
C SER A 493 22.33 -39.18 -10.08
N ASN A 494 21.20 -38.70 -9.58
CA ASN A 494 21.04 -37.43 -8.85
C ASN A 494 20.04 -37.58 -7.69
N TYR A 495 19.83 -36.55 -6.89
CA TYR A 495 18.73 -36.52 -5.93
C TYR A 495 17.58 -35.71 -6.50
N ASN A 496 16.53 -36.38 -6.93
CA ASN A 496 15.30 -35.78 -7.42
C ASN A 496 14.23 -35.85 -6.31
N LEU A 497 14.25 -34.80 -5.44
CA LEU A 497 13.46 -34.72 -4.21
C LEU A 497 12.19 -33.89 -4.44
N ALA A 498 11.04 -34.41 -4.02
CA ALA A 498 9.76 -33.70 -4.19
C ALA A 498 8.93 -33.69 -2.89
N GLN A 499 8.04 -32.75 -2.79
CA GLN A 499 7.02 -32.67 -1.75
C GLN A 499 5.69 -32.19 -2.27
N GLU A 500 4.63 -32.89 -1.94
CA GLU A 500 3.24 -32.46 -2.01
C GLU A 500 2.79 -31.90 -0.68
N LYS A 501 2.09 -30.77 -0.67
CA LYS A 501 1.44 -30.18 0.50
C LYS A 501 0.00 -29.86 0.18
N ARG A 502 -0.88 -29.90 1.20
CA ARG A 502 -2.22 -29.35 1.09
C ARG A 502 -2.62 -28.69 2.40
N VAL A 503 -3.07 -27.46 2.30
CA VAL A 503 -3.58 -26.67 3.43
C VAL A 503 -5.03 -26.31 3.18
N GLN A 504 -5.92 -26.80 4.03
CA GLN A 504 -7.35 -26.47 3.95
C GLN A 504 -7.77 -25.68 5.18
N SER A 505 -8.49 -24.59 5.00
CA SER A 505 -8.98 -23.76 6.10
C SER A 505 -10.44 -23.39 5.90
N ASN A 506 -11.24 -23.55 6.95
CA ASN A 506 -12.62 -23.10 7.02
C ASN A 506 -12.79 -22.32 8.31
N GLN A 507 -13.06 -21.00 8.21
CA GLN A 507 -13.17 -20.12 9.36
C GLN A 507 -14.42 -19.27 9.30
N LEU A 508 -15.12 -19.23 10.44
CA LEU A 508 -16.19 -18.27 10.72
C LEU A 508 -15.71 -17.32 11.81
N ASP A 509 -15.81 -16.02 11.54
CA ASP A 509 -15.54 -14.93 12.46
C ASP A 509 -16.81 -14.07 12.53
N ALA A 510 -17.46 -14.00 13.70
CA ALA A 510 -18.71 -13.29 13.85
C ALA A 510 -18.77 -12.53 15.18
N LYS A 511 -19.36 -11.34 15.15
CA LYS A 511 -19.60 -10.54 16.36
C LYS A 511 -20.89 -9.76 16.27
N LEU A 512 -21.49 -9.57 17.45
CA LEU A 512 -22.62 -8.68 17.70
C LEU A 512 -22.15 -7.55 18.60
N ASP A 513 -22.16 -6.34 18.11
CA ASP A 513 -21.91 -5.12 18.87
C ASP A 513 -23.24 -4.45 19.26
N TYR A 514 -23.32 -3.99 20.51
CA TYR A 514 -24.41 -3.16 21.00
C TYR A 514 -23.86 -1.87 21.61
N TRP A 515 -24.25 -0.73 21.05
CA TRP A 515 -23.93 0.58 21.61
C TRP A 515 -25.10 1.15 22.37
N ARG A 516 -24.84 1.52 23.64
CA ARG A 516 -25.70 2.34 24.46
C ARG A 516 -25.14 3.75 24.52
N ILE A 517 -25.83 4.70 23.89
CA ILE A 517 -25.47 6.12 23.93
C ILE A 517 -26.02 6.67 25.24
N LEU A 518 -25.15 7.12 26.15
CA LEU A 518 -25.49 7.69 27.43
C LEU A 518 -25.84 9.19 27.29
N ASN A 519 -25.09 9.89 26.46
CA ASN A 519 -25.28 11.27 26.03
C ASN A 519 -24.41 11.60 24.82
N LYS A 520 -24.48 12.84 24.31
CA LYS A 520 -23.68 13.29 23.13
C LYS A 520 -22.14 13.16 23.29
N LYS A 521 -21.63 12.93 24.50
CA LYS A 521 -20.20 12.85 24.82
C LYS A 521 -19.74 11.47 25.28
N SER A 522 -20.67 10.55 25.55
CA SER A 522 -20.30 9.23 26.06
C SER A 522 -21.21 8.11 25.57
N ASN A 523 -20.62 6.97 25.29
CA ASN A 523 -21.31 5.73 24.96
C ASN A 523 -20.58 4.52 25.52
N LEU A 524 -21.32 3.43 25.69
CA LEU A 524 -20.84 2.10 26.03
C LEU A 524 -21.04 1.21 24.81
N ASN A 525 -20.04 0.39 24.50
CA ASN A 525 -20.12 -0.67 23.51
C ASN A 525 -19.92 -2.02 24.19
N PHE A 526 -20.87 -2.91 23.99
CA PHE A 526 -20.80 -4.32 24.40
C PHE A 526 -20.63 -5.16 23.14
N THR A 527 -19.65 -6.04 23.14
CA THR A 527 -19.36 -6.95 22.03
C THR A 527 -19.49 -8.40 22.50
N LEU A 528 -20.27 -9.22 21.80
CA LEU A 528 -20.25 -10.67 21.91
C LEU A 528 -19.74 -11.22 20.58
N GLY A 529 -18.68 -12.02 20.58
CA GLY A 529 -18.15 -12.55 19.34
C GLY A 529 -17.55 -13.93 19.47
N THR A 530 -17.33 -14.57 18.33
CA THR A 530 -16.71 -15.88 18.23
C THR A 530 -15.86 -16.00 16.97
N ILE A 531 -14.77 -16.76 17.08
CA ILE A 531 -13.96 -17.23 15.95
C ILE A 531 -13.96 -18.74 16.00
N LEU A 532 -14.41 -19.38 14.96
CA LEU A 532 -14.38 -20.84 14.79
C LEU A 532 -13.54 -21.15 13.55
N SER A 533 -12.50 -21.95 13.71
CA SER A 533 -11.64 -22.36 12.59
C SER A 533 -11.37 -23.85 12.62
N HIS A 534 -11.45 -24.47 11.46
CA HIS A 534 -11.03 -25.85 11.22
C HIS A 534 -10.01 -25.83 10.08
N GLN A 535 -8.79 -26.25 10.38
CA GLN A 535 -7.68 -26.29 9.44
C GLN A 535 -7.15 -27.71 9.35
N LYS A 536 -6.73 -28.10 8.14
CA LYS A 536 -6.02 -29.36 7.89
C LYS A 536 -4.72 -29.05 7.18
N PHE A 537 -3.70 -29.81 7.52
CA PHE A 537 -2.40 -29.77 6.84
C PHE A 537 -1.95 -31.20 6.56
N ASP A 538 -1.79 -31.50 5.27
CA ASP A 538 -1.25 -32.77 4.80
C ASP A 538 0.03 -32.49 4.02
N SER A 539 1.07 -33.30 4.20
CA SER A 539 2.29 -33.23 3.38
C SER A 539 2.96 -34.59 3.26
N ASN A 540 3.66 -34.79 2.14
CA ASN A 540 4.42 -36.01 1.88
C ASN A 540 5.70 -35.68 1.10
N ILE A 541 6.86 -36.13 1.59
CA ILE A 541 8.16 -36.05 0.91
C ILE A 541 8.41 -37.37 0.20
N PHE A 542 8.92 -37.32 -1.03
CA PHE A 542 9.27 -38.47 -1.83
C PHE A 542 10.39 -38.19 -2.84
N GLN A 543 10.96 -39.21 -3.39
CA GLN A 543 11.98 -39.14 -4.44
C GLN A 543 11.47 -39.71 -5.76
N PHE A 544 11.76 -39.06 -6.88
CA PHE A 544 11.68 -39.66 -8.19
C PHE A 544 12.97 -40.39 -8.51
N LEU A 545 12.86 -41.67 -8.91
CA LEU A 545 14.02 -42.50 -9.27
C LEU A 545 14.37 -42.30 -10.75
N ASP A 546 15.55 -42.76 -11.16
CA ASP A 546 16.05 -42.65 -12.54
C ASP A 546 15.13 -43.33 -13.57
N ASP A 547 14.35 -44.33 -13.17
CA ASP A 547 13.34 -44.99 -13.99
C ASP A 547 11.99 -44.27 -14.06
N GLY A 548 11.88 -43.14 -13.39
CA GLY A 548 10.67 -42.31 -13.29
C GLY A 548 9.66 -42.79 -12.25
N SER A 549 9.94 -43.85 -11.49
CA SER A 549 9.07 -44.29 -10.40
C SER A 549 9.22 -43.38 -9.16
N ARG A 550 8.20 -43.40 -8.30
CA ARG A 550 8.19 -42.68 -7.01
C ARG A 550 8.61 -43.60 -5.88
N LEU A 551 9.56 -43.15 -5.07
CA LEU A 551 9.95 -43.76 -3.83
C LEU A 551 9.49 -42.87 -2.66
N ASP A 552 8.54 -43.34 -1.85
CA ASP A 552 8.18 -42.67 -0.60
C ASP A 552 9.34 -42.81 0.39
N THR A 553 9.77 -41.72 0.96
CA THR A 553 10.95 -41.66 1.83
C THR A 553 10.63 -42.24 3.21
N SER A 554 11.67 -42.69 3.94
CA SER A 554 11.54 -43.14 5.31
C SER A 554 12.68 -42.53 6.14
N PRO A 555 12.49 -41.32 6.64
CA PRO A 555 13.52 -40.58 7.36
C PRO A 555 14.00 -41.35 8.57
N SER A 556 15.32 -41.43 8.71
CA SER A 556 15.96 -42.10 9.86
C SER A 556 16.31 -41.13 11.00
N ALA A 557 16.21 -39.85 10.76
CA ALA A 557 16.56 -38.82 11.72
C ALA A 557 15.45 -38.63 12.78
N ASN A 558 15.80 -38.93 14.05
CA ASN A 558 14.95 -38.64 15.21
C ASN A 558 13.55 -39.24 15.21
N ASP A 559 13.33 -40.42 14.61
CA ASP A 559 12.01 -41.05 14.44
C ASP A 559 10.97 -40.12 13.75
N ALA A 560 11.41 -39.15 12.96
CA ALA A 560 10.55 -38.24 12.24
C ALA A 560 9.84 -38.99 11.08
N SER A 561 8.58 -38.64 10.85
CA SER A 561 7.82 -39.09 9.68
C SER A 561 8.08 -38.15 8.51
N ASP A 562 8.04 -38.64 7.29
CA ASP A 562 8.02 -37.89 6.02
C ASP A 562 6.61 -37.44 5.62
N VAL A 563 5.59 -37.92 6.35
CA VAL A 563 4.18 -37.62 6.11
C VAL A 563 3.63 -36.79 7.27
N ASN A 564 2.81 -35.83 6.99
CA ASN A 564 2.02 -35.09 7.97
C ASN A 564 0.54 -35.20 7.64
N ALA A 565 -0.30 -35.36 8.68
CA ALA A 565 -1.75 -35.31 8.61
C ALA A 565 -2.29 -34.66 9.87
N ILE A 566 -2.58 -33.36 9.80
CA ILE A 566 -3.00 -32.55 10.95
C ILE A 566 -4.46 -32.18 10.80
N ASP A 567 -5.25 -32.36 11.86
CA ASP A 567 -6.59 -31.81 12.05
C ASP A 567 -6.54 -30.81 13.22
N TYR A 568 -6.60 -29.53 12.89
CA TYR A 568 -6.50 -28.42 13.84
C TYR A 568 -7.84 -27.71 13.99
N LYS A 569 -8.36 -27.61 15.20
CA LYS A 569 -9.60 -26.92 15.53
C LYS A 569 -9.33 -25.82 16.54
N PHE A 570 -9.81 -24.64 16.24
CA PHE A 570 -9.70 -23.46 17.05
C PHE A 570 -11.09 -22.85 17.30
N ALA A 571 -11.35 -22.50 18.55
CA ALA A 571 -12.53 -21.76 18.95
C ALA A 571 -12.13 -20.65 19.93
N ASP A 572 -12.60 -19.45 19.69
CA ASP A 572 -12.53 -18.30 20.61
C ASP A 572 -13.95 -17.77 20.81
N LEU A 573 -14.40 -17.71 22.06
CA LEU A 573 -15.62 -17.02 22.45
C LEU A 573 -15.23 -15.82 23.31
N TYR A 574 -15.66 -14.61 22.93
CA TYR A 574 -15.24 -13.40 23.63
C TYR A 574 -16.36 -12.43 23.95
N LEU A 575 -16.18 -11.69 25.05
CA LEU A 575 -17.01 -10.59 25.48
C LEU A 575 -16.14 -9.35 25.60
N GLY A 576 -16.53 -8.28 24.92
CA GLY A 576 -15.85 -6.97 24.93
C GLY A 576 -16.68 -5.89 25.60
N LEU A 577 -16.01 -4.96 26.28
CA LEU A 577 -16.61 -3.76 26.87
C LEU A 577 -15.69 -2.57 26.57
N HIS A 578 -16.23 -1.55 25.91
CA HIS A 578 -15.56 -0.28 25.66
C HIS A 578 -16.41 0.89 26.15
N TYR A 579 -15.76 1.87 26.76
CA TYR A 579 -16.39 3.10 27.22
C TYR A 579 -15.77 4.30 26.54
N ARG A 580 -16.52 4.99 25.69
CA ARG A 580 -16.06 6.21 25.03
C ARG A 580 -16.51 7.43 25.81
N LEU A 581 -15.57 8.34 26.12
CA LEU A 581 -15.81 9.61 26.81
C LEU A 581 -15.12 10.75 26.07
N LYS A 582 -15.88 11.78 25.70
CA LYS A 582 -15.34 13.04 25.16
C LYS A 582 -15.38 14.13 26.24
N THR A 583 -14.23 14.68 26.62
CA THR A 583 -14.10 15.74 27.61
C THR A 583 -13.06 16.79 27.14
N GLY A 584 -13.54 18.04 26.92
CA GLY A 584 -12.71 19.08 26.32
C GLY A 584 -12.11 18.63 24.97
N ILE A 585 -10.79 18.70 24.88
CA ILE A 585 -10.04 18.29 23.69
C ILE A 585 -9.76 16.78 23.65
N PHE A 586 -10.11 16.01 24.68
CA PHE A 586 -9.81 14.59 24.79
C PHE A 586 -11.03 13.74 24.43
N THR A 587 -10.82 12.70 23.62
CA THR A 587 -11.72 11.55 23.47
C THR A 587 -10.95 10.32 23.93
N ILE A 588 -11.42 9.68 25.01
CA ILE A 588 -10.76 8.54 25.65
C ILE A 588 -11.68 7.34 25.51
N THR A 589 -11.17 6.23 25.02
CA THR A 589 -11.91 4.97 24.87
C THR A 589 -11.07 3.83 25.47
N PRO A 590 -11.15 3.57 26.79
CA PRO A 590 -10.65 2.35 27.39
C PRO A 590 -11.54 1.17 27.01
N GLY A 591 -10.91 0.01 26.80
CA GLY A 591 -11.58 -1.23 26.48
C GLY A 591 -10.91 -2.43 27.12
N VAL A 592 -11.68 -3.50 27.26
CA VAL A 592 -11.18 -4.83 27.63
C VAL A 592 -12.05 -5.88 26.99
N SER A 593 -11.43 -6.94 26.48
CA SER A 593 -12.13 -8.15 26.05
C SER A 593 -11.68 -9.35 26.88
N ALA A 594 -12.65 -10.20 27.23
CA ALA A 594 -12.43 -11.47 27.92
C ALA A 594 -12.67 -12.60 26.93
N HIS A 595 -11.69 -13.46 26.77
CA HIS A 595 -11.65 -14.54 25.78
C HIS A 595 -11.59 -15.90 26.44
N ALA A 596 -12.37 -16.85 25.91
CA ALA A 596 -12.32 -18.25 26.23
C ALA A 596 -11.87 -19.02 25.00
N TYR A 597 -10.63 -19.52 25.04
CA TYR A 597 -10.02 -20.27 23.94
C TYR A 597 -10.15 -21.78 24.15
N ASN A 598 -10.43 -22.48 23.05
CA ASN A 598 -10.32 -23.94 22.95
C ASN A 598 -9.53 -24.28 21.69
N VAL A 599 -8.38 -24.89 21.85
CA VAL A 599 -7.49 -25.29 20.76
C VAL A 599 -7.31 -26.81 20.79
N THR A 600 -7.47 -27.47 19.66
CA THR A 600 -7.25 -28.92 19.55
C THR A 600 -6.43 -29.22 18.30
N ASN A 601 -5.30 -29.90 18.48
CA ASN A 601 -4.45 -30.43 17.42
C ASN A 601 -4.49 -31.97 17.47
N ARG A 602 -4.74 -32.62 16.35
CA ARG A 602 -4.70 -34.08 16.19
C ARG A 602 -3.76 -34.46 15.07
N GLN A 603 -2.79 -35.35 15.36
CA GLN A 603 -1.89 -35.89 14.37
C GLN A 603 -1.34 -37.23 14.86
N PHE A 604 -1.10 -38.19 13.98
CA PHE A 604 -0.53 -39.51 14.28
C PHE A 604 -1.25 -40.25 15.44
N GLY A 605 -2.59 -40.09 15.53
CA GLY A 605 -3.39 -40.66 16.60
C GLY A 605 -3.30 -39.96 17.96
N GLN A 606 -2.41 -38.97 18.11
CA GLN A 606 -2.32 -38.15 19.32
C GLN A 606 -3.26 -36.95 19.24
N LYS A 607 -3.77 -36.52 20.40
CA LYS A 607 -4.61 -35.35 20.56
C LYS A 607 -4.04 -34.43 21.63
N VAL A 608 -3.65 -33.23 21.26
CA VAL A 608 -3.27 -32.15 22.19
C VAL A 608 -4.43 -31.16 22.25
N THR A 609 -4.88 -30.83 23.46
CA THR A 609 -5.98 -29.86 23.68
C THR A 609 -5.53 -28.85 24.72
N ASP A 610 -5.75 -27.57 24.44
CA ASP A 610 -5.49 -26.49 25.37
C ASP A 610 -6.77 -25.63 25.52
N ASN A 611 -7.11 -25.28 26.78
CA ASN A 611 -8.27 -24.47 27.14
C ASN A 611 -7.79 -23.40 28.12
N PHE A 612 -7.94 -22.15 27.77
CA PHE A 612 -7.50 -21.07 28.63
C PHE A 612 -8.32 -19.80 28.48
N PHE A 613 -8.20 -18.90 29.44
CA PHE A 613 -8.83 -17.59 29.42
C PHE A 613 -7.79 -16.50 29.33
N ARG A 614 -8.12 -15.42 28.57
CA ARG A 614 -7.29 -14.22 28.49
C ARG A 614 -8.14 -12.95 28.63
N PHE A 615 -7.58 -11.94 29.28
CA PHE A 615 -8.10 -10.59 29.27
C PHE A 615 -7.17 -9.73 28.42
N LEU A 616 -7.71 -9.10 27.38
CA LEU A 616 -6.96 -8.29 26.42
C LEU A 616 -7.41 -6.84 26.56
N PRO A 617 -6.67 -5.99 27.28
CA PRO A 617 -6.97 -4.57 27.39
C PRO A 617 -6.58 -3.79 26.15
N ASP A 618 -7.34 -2.75 25.84
CA ASP A 618 -7.01 -1.75 24.84
C ASP A 618 -7.36 -0.34 25.31
N LEU A 619 -6.73 0.66 24.68
CA LEU A 619 -6.95 2.06 24.98
C LEU A 619 -6.75 2.88 23.70
N ASN A 620 -7.78 3.67 23.36
CA ASN A 620 -7.64 4.72 22.35
C ASN A 620 -7.79 6.09 23.04
N VAL A 621 -6.83 7.00 22.81
CA VAL A 621 -6.89 8.40 23.28
C VAL A 621 -6.64 9.30 22.09
N ARG A 622 -7.63 10.13 21.77
CA ARG A 622 -7.53 11.16 20.75
C ARG A 622 -7.54 12.54 21.42
N ILE A 623 -6.59 13.38 21.05
CA ILE A 623 -6.42 14.75 21.54
C ILE A 623 -6.58 15.69 20.36
N GLU A 624 -7.63 16.50 20.35
CA GLU A 624 -7.90 17.52 19.33
C GLU A 624 -7.28 18.85 19.80
N LEU A 625 -5.97 19.05 19.55
CA LEU A 625 -5.26 20.27 19.92
C LEU A 625 -5.85 21.49 19.23
N LYS A 626 -6.21 21.31 17.94
CA LYS A 626 -7.00 22.24 17.10
C LYS A 626 -7.88 21.41 16.16
N LYS A 627 -8.82 22.02 15.45
CA LYS A 627 -9.60 21.32 14.42
C LYS A 627 -8.73 20.67 13.34
N SER A 628 -7.59 21.30 13.03
CA SER A 628 -6.61 20.84 12.03
C SER A 628 -5.39 20.13 12.63
N GLU A 629 -5.37 19.87 13.94
CA GLU A 629 -4.22 19.31 14.65
C GLU A 629 -4.66 18.27 15.67
N THR A 630 -4.24 17.03 15.47
CA THR A 630 -4.65 15.89 16.29
C THR A 630 -3.46 15.03 16.69
N LEU A 631 -3.54 14.49 17.91
CA LEU A 631 -2.64 13.46 18.42
C LEU A 631 -3.50 12.25 18.83
N THR A 632 -3.20 11.07 18.30
CA THR A 632 -3.91 9.83 18.61
C THR A 632 -2.95 8.80 19.18
N LEU A 633 -3.26 8.28 20.35
CA LEU A 633 -2.56 7.17 20.99
C LEU A 633 -3.45 5.93 20.95
N ASN A 634 -2.92 4.82 20.46
CA ASN A 634 -3.57 3.51 20.51
C ASN A 634 -2.65 2.54 21.26
N TYR A 635 -3.18 1.88 22.25
CA TYR A 635 -2.57 0.72 22.90
C TYR A 635 -3.47 -0.48 22.73
N ARG A 636 -2.89 -1.65 22.43
CA ARG A 636 -3.62 -2.91 22.34
C ARG A 636 -2.73 -4.08 22.74
N MET A 637 -3.27 -4.95 23.55
CA MET A 637 -2.72 -6.27 23.81
C MET A 637 -3.35 -7.27 22.86
N GLN A 638 -2.55 -8.12 22.21
CA GLN A 638 -3.00 -9.09 21.22
C GLN A 638 -2.48 -10.47 21.52
N ASN A 639 -3.35 -11.47 21.31
CA ASN A 639 -3.03 -12.88 21.37
C ASN A 639 -2.88 -13.41 19.94
N GLN A 640 -1.72 -14.03 19.63
CA GLN A 640 -1.34 -14.46 18.28
C GLN A 640 -1.20 -15.97 18.24
N PHE A 641 -1.90 -16.60 17.31
CA PHE A 641 -1.84 -18.03 17.04
C PHE A 641 -1.07 -18.28 15.75
N THR A 642 -0.27 -19.32 15.76
CA THR A 642 0.61 -19.66 14.64
C THR A 642 -0.13 -20.38 13.50
N ASP A 643 0.55 -20.55 12.39
CA ASP A 643 0.11 -21.34 11.25
C ASP A 643 0.01 -22.82 11.59
N VAL A 644 -0.94 -23.54 10.95
CA VAL A 644 -1.18 -24.97 11.19
C VAL A 644 0.05 -25.82 10.85
N SER A 645 0.84 -25.44 9.85
CA SER A 645 2.06 -26.15 9.46
C SER A 645 3.13 -26.19 10.58
N ASN A 646 3.15 -25.17 11.46
CA ASN A 646 4.08 -25.12 12.58
C ASN A 646 3.85 -26.22 13.65
N PHE A 647 2.70 -26.88 13.60
CA PHE A 647 2.41 -28.02 14.45
C PHE A 647 2.84 -29.37 13.86
N ALA A 648 3.32 -29.41 12.60
CA ALA A 648 3.67 -30.62 11.86
C ALA A 648 4.85 -31.37 12.52
N SER A 649 4.59 -32.50 13.17
CA SER A 649 5.66 -33.29 13.81
C SER A 649 6.57 -33.97 12.80
N GLY A 650 6.07 -34.29 11.60
CA GLY A 650 6.87 -34.85 10.52
C GLY A 650 7.69 -33.75 9.81
N LEU A 651 8.62 -34.17 8.97
CA LEU A 651 9.46 -33.28 8.19
C LEU A 651 8.62 -32.57 7.11
N VAL A 652 8.94 -31.33 6.87
CA VAL A 652 8.42 -30.51 5.79
C VAL A 652 9.59 -29.89 5.05
N LEU A 653 9.62 -30.01 3.75
CA LEU A 653 10.62 -29.42 2.87
C LEU A 653 10.15 -28.02 2.45
N ASN A 654 10.83 -26.97 2.92
CA ASN A 654 10.55 -25.60 2.45
C ASN A 654 11.26 -25.32 1.13
N ASN A 655 12.49 -25.77 1.01
CA ASN A 655 13.27 -25.87 -0.21
C ASN A 655 14.43 -26.86 0.00
N TYR A 656 15.27 -27.09 -1.01
CA TYR A 656 16.34 -28.10 -0.97
C TYR A 656 17.31 -27.98 0.23
N ASN A 657 17.54 -26.78 0.77
CA ASN A 657 18.44 -26.54 1.91
C ASN A 657 17.72 -26.18 3.23
N SER A 658 16.41 -26.22 3.26
CA SER A 658 15.62 -25.79 4.41
C SER A 658 14.51 -26.78 4.73
N LEU A 659 14.82 -27.71 5.62
CA LEU A 659 13.87 -28.61 6.22
C LEU A 659 13.26 -27.99 7.48
N PHE A 660 12.08 -28.42 7.81
CA PHE A 660 11.31 -27.96 8.94
C PHE A 660 10.65 -29.15 9.65
N SER A 661 10.69 -29.14 10.96
CA SER A 661 9.91 -30.08 11.81
C SER A 661 9.19 -29.24 12.85
N GLY A 662 7.87 -29.21 12.80
CA GLY A 662 7.06 -28.39 13.69
C GLY A 662 7.02 -28.92 15.12
N ASN A 663 6.20 -28.31 15.95
CA ASN A 663 6.04 -28.65 17.35
C ASN A 663 4.54 -28.68 17.71
N PRO A 664 3.96 -29.84 18.01
CA PRO A 664 2.53 -29.99 18.33
C PRO A 664 2.11 -29.29 19.64
N TYR A 665 3.06 -28.90 20.48
CA TYR A 665 2.84 -28.27 21.78
C TYR A 665 3.04 -26.76 21.79
N LEU A 666 3.06 -26.12 20.63
CA LEU A 666 3.17 -24.66 20.53
C LEU A 666 1.97 -23.97 21.20
N GLU A 667 2.28 -23.00 22.04
CA GLU A 667 1.31 -22.09 22.64
C GLU A 667 1.19 -20.79 21.84
N ASN A 668 0.18 -19.98 22.14
CA ASN A 668 0.00 -18.67 21.54
C ASN A 668 1.10 -17.67 21.99
N ALA A 669 1.43 -16.73 21.14
CA ALA A 669 2.27 -15.59 21.47
C ALA A 669 1.42 -14.39 21.92
N LEU A 670 1.96 -13.57 22.82
CA LEU A 670 1.31 -12.36 23.32
C LEU A 670 2.09 -11.13 22.90
N SER A 671 1.41 -10.08 22.44
CA SER A 671 2.07 -8.84 22.05
C SER A 671 1.39 -7.60 22.61
N HIS A 672 2.23 -6.60 22.95
CA HIS A 672 1.81 -5.25 23.29
C HIS A 672 2.11 -4.35 22.10
N ASN A 673 1.08 -3.68 21.58
CA ASN A 673 1.19 -2.77 20.46
C ASN A 673 0.82 -1.36 20.92
N LEU A 674 1.74 -0.42 20.78
CA LEU A 674 1.53 1.00 21.05
C LEU A 674 1.75 1.79 19.78
N SER A 675 0.77 2.60 19.37
CA SER A 675 0.87 3.48 18.21
C SER A 675 0.54 4.90 18.60
N LEU A 676 1.37 5.83 18.17
CA LEU A 676 1.18 7.27 18.32
C LEU A 676 1.16 7.92 16.95
N PHE A 677 0.12 8.70 16.65
CA PHE A 677 -0.03 9.43 15.40
C PHE A 677 -0.23 10.91 15.70
N TYR A 678 0.61 11.74 15.16
CA TYR A 678 0.46 13.19 15.17
C TYR A 678 0.19 13.69 13.77
N TYR A 679 -0.79 14.56 13.67
CA TYR A 679 -1.20 15.14 12.42
C TYR A 679 -1.48 16.64 12.60
N SER A 680 -0.97 17.48 11.69
CA SER A 680 -1.26 18.91 11.65
C SER A 680 -1.27 19.40 10.21
N PHE A 681 -2.35 20.08 9.82
CA PHE A 681 -2.48 20.71 8.52
C PHE A 681 -2.90 22.18 8.67
N ASN A 682 -2.14 23.07 8.07
CA ASN A 682 -2.42 24.49 8.09
C ASN A 682 -2.68 24.98 6.66
N MET A 683 -3.95 25.23 6.32
CA MET A 683 -4.37 25.71 5.00
C MET A 683 -3.88 27.13 4.71
N PHE A 684 -3.63 27.96 5.74
CA PHE A 684 -3.17 29.34 5.57
C PHE A 684 -1.76 29.46 4.98
N ASN A 685 -0.87 28.56 5.35
CA ASN A 685 0.52 28.54 4.88
C ASN A 685 0.91 27.25 4.16
N TYR A 686 -0.09 26.39 3.86
CA TYR A 686 0.08 25.09 3.19
C TYR A 686 1.18 24.24 3.82
N THR A 687 1.20 24.20 5.16
CA THR A 687 2.11 23.35 5.92
C THR A 687 1.39 22.10 6.36
N ASN A 688 1.95 20.93 6.05
CA ASN A 688 1.48 19.63 6.47
C ASN A 688 2.59 18.96 7.32
N VAL A 689 2.22 18.47 8.50
CA VAL A 689 3.11 17.71 9.38
C VAL A 689 2.42 16.42 9.74
N PHE A 690 3.09 15.32 9.50
CA PHE A 690 2.68 13.99 9.92
C PHE A 690 3.83 13.33 10.67
N ALA A 691 3.52 12.69 11.79
CA ALA A 691 4.46 11.83 12.49
C ALA A 691 3.73 10.60 13.04
N SER A 692 4.36 9.44 12.94
CA SER A 692 3.86 8.21 13.55
C SER A 692 5.00 7.48 14.26
N LEU A 693 4.67 6.85 15.37
CA LEU A 693 5.53 5.93 16.11
C LEU A 693 4.71 4.66 16.40
N ASN A 694 5.23 3.51 16.02
CA ASN A 694 4.66 2.22 16.37
C ASN A 694 5.71 1.43 17.15
N TYR A 695 5.35 0.99 18.33
CA TYR A 695 6.15 0.11 19.17
C TYR A 695 5.41 -1.20 19.36
N ASN A 696 6.07 -2.30 19.08
CA ASN A 696 5.59 -3.65 19.32
C ASN A 696 6.56 -4.39 20.24
N LYS A 697 6.02 -5.05 21.25
CA LYS A 697 6.75 -5.98 22.11
C LYS A 697 6.02 -7.32 22.13
N SER A 698 6.67 -8.36 21.62
CA SER A 698 6.17 -9.74 21.61
C SER A 698 6.74 -10.50 22.78
N ILE A 699 5.86 -11.11 23.60
CA ILE A 699 6.19 -11.94 24.76
C ILE A 699 5.77 -13.37 24.42
N ASP A 700 6.52 -14.35 24.91
CA ASP A 700 6.30 -15.77 24.62
C ASP A 700 6.23 -16.06 23.11
N ASN A 701 7.06 -15.35 22.37
CA ASN A 701 7.04 -15.38 20.91
C ASN A 701 7.44 -16.76 20.38
N ILE A 702 6.78 -17.20 19.31
CA ILE A 702 7.18 -18.41 18.59
C ILE A 702 8.43 -18.10 17.78
N ARG A 703 9.54 -18.73 18.12
CA ARG A 703 10.83 -18.62 17.45
C ARG A 703 11.26 -19.96 16.91
N THR A 704 12.11 -19.93 15.91
CA THR A 704 12.64 -21.12 15.26
C THR A 704 14.10 -21.33 15.69
N GLN A 705 14.42 -22.51 16.18
CA GLN A 705 15.78 -22.98 16.35
C GLN A 705 16.22 -23.64 15.04
N SER A 706 17.34 -23.19 14.49
CA SER A 706 17.94 -23.76 13.28
C SER A 706 19.20 -24.54 13.62
N VAL A 707 19.28 -25.76 13.10
CA VAL A 707 20.45 -26.65 13.21
C VAL A 707 20.97 -26.87 11.80
N PHE A 708 22.19 -26.42 11.55
CA PHE A 708 22.85 -26.59 10.25
C PHE A 708 23.65 -27.89 10.20
N THR A 709 23.69 -28.51 9.04
CA THR A 709 24.63 -29.58 8.75
C THR A 709 26.06 -29.04 8.77
N PRO A 710 27.03 -29.65 9.46
CA PRO A 710 28.39 -29.16 9.54
C PRO A 710 29.01 -28.94 8.15
N GLY A 711 29.59 -27.73 7.91
CA GLY A 711 30.22 -27.37 6.64
C GLY A 711 29.22 -27.11 5.49
N SER A 712 27.92 -27.03 5.76
CA SER A 712 26.88 -26.86 4.76
C SER A 712 25.93 -25.70 5.12
N VAL A 713 25.15 -25.26 4.15
CA VAL A 713 24.04 -24.30 4.32
C VAL A 713 22.69 -25.01 4.52
N ILE A 714 22.67 -26.33 4.52
CA ILE A 714 21.47 -27.14 4.74
C ILE A 714 21.13 -27.14 6.24
N ARG A 715 19.86 -26.89 6.54
CA ARG A 715 19.40 -26.78 7.93
C ARG A 715 18.06 -27.45 8.18
N VAL A 716 17.88 -27.92 9.41
CA VAL A 716 16.58 -28.32 9.98
C VAL A 716 16.16 -27.24 10.98
N SER A 717 14.94 -26.78 10.87
CA SER A 717 14.37 -25.73 11.71
C SER A 717 13.16 -26.25 12.49
N THR A 718 13.09 -25.91 13.79
CA THR A 718 12.00 -26.33 14.69
C THR A 718 11.48 -25.13 15.47
N PRO A 719 10.17 -24.87 15.46
CA PRO A 719 9.56 -23.76 16.20
C PRO A 719 9.38 -24.14 17.69
N PHE A 720 9.50 -23.16 18.56
CA PHE A 720 9.24 -23.25 19.99
C PHE A 720 8.80 -21.92 20.58
N ASN A 721 8.16 -21.95 21.75
CA ASN A 721 7.84 -20.72 22.48
C ASN A 721 9.08 -20.21 23.20
N SER A 722 9.56 -19.03 22.79
CA SER A 722 10.75 -18.40 23.37
C SER A 722 10.36 -17.53 24.57
N PRO A 723 11.02 -17.70 25.74
CA PRO A 723 10.78 -16.85 26.90
C PRO A 723 11.39 -15.45 26.75
N PHE A 724 12.08 -15.18 25.67
CA PHE A 724 12.73 -13.89 25.40
C PHE A 724 11.83 -13.01 24.53
N ALA A 725 11.59 -11.80 24.97
CA ALA A 725 10.79 -10.83 24.23
C ALA A 725 11.54 -10.27 23.01
N ASP A 726 10.80 -10.01 21.94
CA ASP A 726 11.27 -9.27 20.80
C ASP A 726 10.59 -7.89 20.75
N GLU A 727 11.32 -6.90 20.28
CA GLU A 727 10.85 -5.52 20.24
C GLU A 727 11.08 -4.91 18.86
N SER A 728 10.13 -4.10 18.41
CA SER A 728 10.31 -3.30 17.21
C SER A 728 9.73 -1.91 17.36
N VAL A 729 10.42 -0.93 16.77
CA VAL A 729 9.99 0.47 16.69
C VAL A 729 10.03 0.91 15.24
N THR A 730 8.89 1.39 14.75
CA THR A 730 8.81 2.05 13.45
C THR A 730 8.37 3.49 13.67
N ALA A 731 9.19 4.45 13.25
CA ALA A 731 8.85 5.87 13.32
C ALA A 731 8.93 6.49 11.92
N ASN A 732 7.90 7.26 11.56
CA ASN A 732 7.83 7.96 10.29
C ASN A 732 7.53 9.43 10.56
N GLY A 733 8.23 10.33 9.86
CA GLY A 733 8.01 11.76 9.94
C GLY A 733 7.97 12.39 8.55
N ARG A 734 7.03 13.30 8.34
CA ARG A 734 6.95 14.12 7.14
C ARG A 734 6.65 15.57 7.52
N PHE A 735 7.45 16.45 6.98
CA PHE A 735 7.21 17.89 7.00
C PHE A 735 7.16 18.40 5.57
N GLN A 736 6.07 19.08 5.21
CA GLN A 736 5.87 19.64 3.88
C GLN A 736 5.38 21.07 4.02
N ARG A 737 5.91 21.93 3.16
CA ARG A 737 5.45 23.31 3.06
C ARG A 737 5.51 23.82 1.62
N THR A 738 4.46 24.53 1.21
CA THR A 738 4.40 25.18 -0.11
C THR A 738 4.67 26.68 0.03
N PHE A 739 5.63 27.19 -0.73
CA PHE A 739 6.02 28.58 -0.83
C PHE A 739 5.67 29.08 -2.24
N GLY A 740 4.50 29.65 -2.42
CA GLY A 740 4.01 30.08 -3.74
C GLY A 740 3.89 28.88 -4.70
N LYS A 741 4.78 28.77 -5.66
CA LYS A 741 4.81 27.68 -6.65
C LYS A 741 5.86 26.61 -6.37
N ILE A 742 6.52 26.66 -5.23
CA ILE A 742 7.56 25.70 -4.83
C ILE A 742 7.10 24.95 -3.59
N ARG A 743 7.13 23.62 -3.64
CA ARG A 743 6.82 22.72 -2.54
C ARG A 743 8.11 22.07 -2.04
N GLY A 744 8.40 22.23 -0.77
CA GLY A 744 9.48 21.52 -0.08
C GLY A 744 8.93 20.42 0.81
N THR A 745 9.49 19.22 0.73
CA THR A 745 9.11 18.06 1.55
C THR A 745 10.36 17.45 2.19
N LEU A 746 10.29 17.18 3.48
CA LEU A 746 11.28 16.40 4.23
C LEU A 746 10.60 15.17 4.81
N ARG A 747 11.19 14.00 4.61
CA ARG A 747 10.71 12.74 5.18
C ARG A 747 11.85 12.04 5.91
N ALA A 748 11.52 11.38 7.02
CA ALA A 748 12.41 10.49 7.74
C ALA A 748 11.64 9.24 8.16
N ASN A 749 12.24 8.06 7.90
CA ASN A 749 11.69 6.77 8.30
C ASN A 749 12.74 6.01 9.10
N PHE A 750 12.35 5.48 10.24
CA PHE A 750 13.20 4.71 11.16
C PHE A 750 12.54 3.37 11.43
N ASN A 751 13.27 2.29 11.23
CA ASN A 751 12.84 0.94 11.59
C ASN A 751 13.93 0.31 12.45
N TYR A 752 13.64 0.13 13.73
CA TYR A 752 14.48 -0.59 14.67
C TYR A 752 13.82 -1.90 15.04
N SER A 753 14.57 -2.99 15.04
CA SER A 753 14.11 -4.30 15.48
C SER A 753 15.21 -4.97 16.32
N LYS A 754 14.79 -5.45 17.48
CA LYS A 754 15.59 -6.28 18.38
C LYS A 754 14.91 -7.62 18.54
N PHE A 755 15.59 -8.69 18.18
CA PHE A 755 15.01 -10.03 18.16
C PHE A 755 16.00 -11.10 18.58
N ASN A 756 15.46 -12.20 19.06
CA ASN A 756 16.24 -13.35 19.52
C ASN A 756 16.33 -14.40 18.42
N GLN A 757 17.52 -14.89 18.19
CA GLN A 757 17.85 -15.93 17.24
C GLN A 757 18.43 -17.15 17.95
N PHE A 758 18.16 -18.33 17.38
CA PHE A 758 18.65 -19.59 17.95
C PHE A 758 19.26 -20.45 16.84
N ILE A 759 20.57 -20.63 16.90
CA ILE A 759 21.34 -21.46 15.95
C ILE A 759 22.20 -22.43 16.73
N GLN A 760 22.18 -23.73 16.38
CA GLN A 760 22.95 -24.81 17.03
C GLN A 760 22.77 -24.82 18.58
N GLY A 761 21.55 -24.51 19.04
CA GLY A 761 21.24 -24.45 20.47
C GLY A 761 21.79 -23.21 21.19
N ARG A 762 22.44 -22.28 20.48
CA ARG A 762 22.92 -21.00 21.03
C ARG A 762 21.95 -19.88 20.75
N ARG A 763 21.71 -19.05 21.75
CA ARG A 763 20.93 -17.82 21.61
C ARG A 763 21.86 -16.67 21.22
N SER A 764 21.43 -15.88 20.24
CA SER A 764 22.00 -14.57 19.89
C SER A 764 20.93 -13.51 19.93
N GLU A 765 21.22 -12.36 20.49
CA GLU A 765 20.38 -11.18 20.44
C GLU A 765 20.85 -10.33 19.25
N ASN A 766 19.93 -10.06 18.33
CA ASN A 766 20.22 -9.37 17.08
C ASN A 766 19.47 -8.04 17.02
N GLU A 767 20.10 -7.01 16.45
CA GLU A 767 19.54 -5.70 16.26
C GLU A 767 19.69 -5.25 14.80
N THR A 768 18.64 -4.69 14.25
CA THR A 768 18.68 -4.04 12.94
C THR A 768 18.12 -2.63 13.03
N PHE A 769 18.79 -1.67 12.41
CA PHE A 769 18.34 -0.30 12.38
C PHE A 769 18.44 0.28 10.98
N SER A 770 17.30 0.50 10.34
CA SER A 770 17.19 1.14 9.03
C SER A 770 16.69 2.56 9.18
N GLN A 771 17.41 3.49 8.57
CA GLN A 771 17.14 4.92 8.58
C GLN A 771 17.07 5.41 7.14
N THR A 772 15.97 6.05 6.75
CA THR A 772 15.81 6.64 5.42
C THR A 772 15.42 8.10 5.56
N TYR A 773 16.22 8.97 4.96
CA TYR A 773 15.97 10.40 4.86
C TYR A 773 15.69 10.77 3.42
N ARG A 774 14.68 11.59 3.16
CA ARG A 774 14.38 12.13 1.83
C ARG A 774 14.09 13.62 1.91
N ALA A 775 14.80 14.40 1.11
CA ALA A 775 14.50 15.80 0.85
C ALA A 775 14.02 15.96 -0.59
N GLN A 776 12.96 16.71 -0.81
CA GLN A 776 12.35 16.92 -2.12
C GLN A 776 11.94 18.38 -2.31
N LEU A 777 12.23 18.94 -3.47
CA LEU A 777 11.80 20.25 -3.94
C LEU A 777 11.06 20.09 -5.26
N ARG A 778 9.77 20.44 -5.31
CA ARG A 778 8.92 20.35 -6.49
C ARG A 778 8.37 21.74 -6.87
N THR A 779 8.44 22.08 -8.14
CA THR A 779 7.78 23.29 -8.67
C THR A 779 6.40 22.97 -9.24
N ASN A 780 5.52 23.96 -9.25
CA ASN A 780 4.16 23.84 -9.79
C ASN A 780 3.80 25.11 -10.59
N PHE A 781 4.43 25.24 -11.76
CA PHE A 781 4.16 26.31 -12.72
C PHE A 781 3.15 25.85 -13.77
N ARG A 782 2.25 26.74 -14.20
CA ARG A 782 1.27 26.43 -15.27
C ARG A 782 1.87 26.54 -16.67
N THR A 783 2.80 27.47 -16.87
CA THR A 783 3.31 27.85 -18.22
C THR A 783 4.83 27.69 -18.35
N ALA A 784 5.53 27.37 -17.28
CA ALA A 784 6.96 27.12 -17.28
C ALA A 784 7.25 25.64 -16.99
N PRO A 785 8.42 25.13 -17.37
CA PRO A 785 8.82 23.78 -16.99
C PRO A 785 8.73 23.55 -15.48
N ASN A 786 8.28 22.35 -15.10
CA ASN A 786 8.26 21.91 -13.74
C ASN A 786 9.43 20.98 -13.44
N LEU A 787 10.05 21.19 -12.30
CA LEU A 787 11.21 20.45 -11.83
C LEU A 787 10.87 19.79 -10.49
N ASP A 788 11.20 18.52 -10.37
CA ASP A 788 11.19 17.76 -9.11
C ASP A 788 12.61 17.27 -8.82
N LEU A 789 13.19 17.73 -7.73
CA LEU A 789 14.50 17.34 -7.25
C LEU A 789 14.34 16.58 -5.95
N SER A 790 14.81 15.35 -5.88
CA SER A 790 14.80 14.57 -4.65
C SER A 790 16.17 13.96 -4.34
N TYR A 791 16.47 13.85 -3.06
CA TYR A 791 17.62 13.12 -2.56
C TYR A 791 17.19 12.19 -1.45
N ARG A 792 17.43 10.89 -1.66
CA ARG A 792 17.19 9.84 -0.67
C ARG A 792 18.53 9.32 -0.16
N TYR A 793 18.63 9.20 1.16
CA TYR A 793 19.76 8.58 1.84
C TYR A 793 19.26 7.52 2.80
N THR A 794 19.66 6.28 2.57
CA THR A 794 19.31 5.14 3.42
C THR A 794 20.55 4.60 4.09
N ILE A 795 20.49 4.38 5.39
CA ILE A 795 21.51 3.72 6.22
C ILE A 795 20.84 2.45 6.77
N GLN A 796 21.45 1.31 6.56
CA GLN A 796 21.02 0.03 7.10
C GLN A 796 22.15 -0.53 7.97
N ASP A 797 21.95 -0.54 9.29
CA ASP A 797 22.88 -1.02 10.29
C ASP A 797 22.34 -2.34 10.85
N ASN A 798 23.11 -3.42 10.73
CA ASN A 798 22.74 -4.76 11.16
C ASN A 798 23.80 -5.29 12.11
N ASN A 799 23.42 -5.50 13.35
CA ASN A 799 24.21 -6.15 14.37
C ASN A 799 23.60 -7.53 14.66
N LEU A 800 24.18 -8.56 14.06
CA LEU A 800 23.64 -9.91 14.06
C LEU A 800 24.66 -10.84 14.73
N GLY A 801 24.53 -11.00 16.03
CA GLY A 801 25.46 -11.80 16.84
C GLY A 801 26.87 -11.18 16.89
N GLN A 802 27.85 -11.82 16.27
CA GLN A 802 29.23 -11.33 16.20
C GLN A 802 29.53 -10.51 14.94
N ASN A 803 28.57 -10.47 13.99
CA ASN A 803 28.75 -9.81 12.71
C ASN A 803 28.00 -8.48 12.70
N THR A 804 28.71 -7.40 12.42
CA THR A 804 28.12 -6.08 12.17
C THR A 804 28.32 -5.74 10.70
N THR A 805 27.26 -5.36 10.03
CA THR A 805 27.30 -4.90 8.63
C THR A 805 26.52 -3.62 8.48
N LYS A 806 27.08 -2.69 7.68
CA LYS A 806 26.45 -1.41 7.44
C LYS A 806 26.43 -1.08 5.96
N PHE A 807 25.22 -0.82 5.44
CA PHE A 807 25.03 -0.44 4.06
C PHE A 807 24.49 0.97 3.95
N PHE A 808 24.90 1.65 2.89
CA PHE A 808 24.48 2.99 2.54
C PHE A 808 23.91 3.01 1.14
N THR A 809 22.78 3.68 0.94
CA THR A 809 22.24 3.95 -0.39
C THR A 809 21.99 5.44 -0.55
N LYS A 810 22.59 6.07 -1.55
CA LYS A 810 22.40 7.48 -1.91
C LYS A 810 21.75 7.53 -3.27
N SER A 811 20.57 8.20 -3.35
CA SER A 811 19.78 8.25 -4.58
C SER A 811 19.29 9.67 -4.86
N PRO A 812 20.10 10.53 -5.51
CA PRO A 812 19.60 11.74 -6.13
C PRO A 812 18.74 11.42 -7.34
N THR A 813 17.60 12.12 -7.47
CA THR A 813 16.67 11.99 -8.60
C THR A 813 16.27 13.38 -9.09
N VAL A 814 16.19 13.53 -10.41
CA VAL A 814 15.76 14.75 -11.10
C VAL A 814 14.67 14.38 -12.08
N GLU A 815 13.50 15.03 -11.97
CA GLU A 815 12.41 14.88 -12.93
C GLU A 815 12.09 16.24 -13.53
N LEU A 816 11.88 16.29 -14.83
CA LEU A 816 11.50 17.50 -15.59
C LEU A 816 10.25 17.20 -16.41
N ASP A 817 9.26 18.08 -16.30
CA ASP A 817 8.03 18.08 -17.08
C ASP A 817 7.86 19.46 -17.73
N ALA A 818 7.81 19.51 -19.06
CA ALA A 818 7.75 20.73 -19.83
C ALA A 818 6.72 20.65 -20.96
N LEU A 819 5.74 21.56 -20.93
CA LEU A 819 4.84 21.81 -22.06
C LEU A 819 5.39 22.98 -22.88
N PHE A 820 5.63 22.78 -24.18
CA PHE A 820 6.11 23.81 -25.09
C PHE A 820 5.31 23.81 -26.37
N LEU A 821 5.25 24.97 -27.02
CA LEU A 821 4.45 25.23 -28.22
C LEU A 821 2.95 24.85 -28.04
N LYS A 822 2.45 24.77 -26.82
CA LYS A 822 1.08 24.38 -26.44
C LYS A 822 0.64 22.98 -26.90
N ALA A 823 1.51 22.22 -27.56
CA ALA A 823 1.19 20.94 -28.20
C ALA A 823 2.19 19.83 -27.84
N PHE A 824 3.39 20.16 -27.42
CA PHE A 824 4.44 19.17 -27.12
C PHE A 824 4.67 19.09 -25.64
N THR A 825 4.63 17.88 -25.08
CA THR A 825 5.02 17.60 -23.70
C THR A 825 6.30 16.77 -23.69
N PHE A 826 7.34 17.29 -23.05
CA PHE A 826 8.58 16.57 -22.80
C PHE A 826 8.64 16.20 -21.33
N LYS A 827 8.84 14.91 -21.04
CA LYS A 827 9.09 14.41 -19.68
C LYS A 827 10.38 13.64 -19.66
N THR A 828 11.16 13.82 -18.62
CA THR A 828 12.38 13.05 -18.39
C THR A 828 12.63 12.90 -16.91
N ASP A 829 13.12 11.73 -16.52
CA ASP A 829 13.57 11.42 -15.18
C ASP A 829 14.96 10.79 -15.22
N TYR A 830 15.81 11.23 -14.30
CA TYR A 830 17.13 10.68 -14.09
C TYR A 830 17.36 10.38 -12.63
N SER A 831 17.88 9.21 -12.33
CA SER A 831 18.31 8.83 -10.99
C SER A 831 19.70 8.19 -11.01
N PHE A 832 20.53 8.60 -10.07
CA PHE A 832 21.82 7.98 -9.77
C PHE A 832 21.70 7.25 -8.44
N ASN A 833 22.21 6.03 -8.34
CA ASN A 833 22.20 5.23 -7.13
C ASN A 833 23.63 4.78 -6.80
N ASP A 834 24.08 5.09 -5.59
CA ASP A 834 25.35 4.61 -5.02
C ASP A 834 25.01 3.66 -3.87
N PHE A 835 25.28 2.38 -4.07
CA PHE A 835 25.17 1.36 -3.06
C PHE A 835 26.57 1.05 -2.52
N SER A 836 26.79 1.28 -1.25
CA SER A 836 28.08 1.19 -0.59
C SER A 836 27.98 0.53 0.79
N ASP A 837 29.09 0.01 1.28
CA ASP A 837 29.30 -0.43 2.66
C ASP A 837 30.41 0.38 3.34
N GLU A 838 30.89 -0.06 4.50
CA GLU A 838 31.98 0.60 5.24
C GLU A 838 33.33 0.52 4.52
N THR A 839 33.51 -0.41 3.59
CA THR A 839 34.75 -0.60 2.81
C THR A 839 34.79 0.25 1.56
N GLY A 840 33.66 0.72 1.06
CA GLY A 840 33.56 1.58 -0.09
C GLY A 840 32.29 1.32 -0.93
N THR A 841 32.31 1.83 -2.16
CA THR A 841 31.22 1.62 -3.12
C THR A 841 31.24 0.19 -3.64
N ILE A 842 30.12 -0.53 -3.44
CA ILE A 842 29.90 -1.89 -3.96
C ILE A 842 29.45 -1.80 -5.42
N ASN A 843 28.45 -0.95 -5.71
CA ASN A 843 27.96 -0.75 -7.06
C ASN A 843 27.31 0.63 -7.21
N THR A 844 27.38 1.16 -8.45
CA THR A 844 26.61 2.35 -8.85
C THR A 844 25.77 2.00 -10.07
N PHE A 845 24.53 2.48 -10.08
CA PHE A 845 23.66 2.31 -11.22
C PHE A 845 22.82 3.56 -11.44
N GLU A 846 22.51 3.81 -12.71
CA GLU A 846 21.84 5.01 -13.16
C GLU A 846 20.64 4.64 -14.03
N PHE A 847 19.54 5.37 -13.86
CA PHE A 847 18.38 5.25 -14.75
C PHE A 847 18.08 6.60 -15.37
N TRP A 848 17.86 6.59 -16.65
CA TRP A 848 17.42 7.74 -17.40
C TRP A 848 16.32 7.35 -18.36
N ASN A 849 15.15 7.96 -18.21
CA ASN A 849 14.02 7.81 -19.10
C ASN A 849 13.65 9.15 -19.70
N ALA A 850 13.14 9.14 -20.94
CA ALA A 850 12.64 10.35 -21.57
C ALA A 850 11.46 10.02 -22.49
N SER A 851 10.50 10.96 -22.57
CA SER A 851 9.41 10.87 -23.53
C SER A 851 9.10 12.24 -24.15
N LEU A 852 8.68 12.20 -25.39
CA LEU A 852 8.18 13.35 -26.13
C LEU A 852 6.81 12.99 -26.70
N SER A 853 5.77 13.69 -26.26
CA SER A 853 4.43 13.51 -26.79
C SER A 853 3.94 14.76 -27.50
N TYR A 854 3.16 14.54 -28.56
CA TYR A 854 2.48 15.57 -29.34
C TYR A 854 0.98 15.37 -29.26
N ARG A 855 0.28 16.40 -28.81
CA ARG A 855 -1.17 16.53 -28.81
C ARG A 855 -1.52 17.93 -29.27
N LYS A 856 -2.31 18.05 -30.33
CA LYS A 856 -2.59 19.35 -31.00
C LYS A 856 -3.18 20.37 -30.03
N ASP A 857 -4.15 19.94 -29.21
CA ASP A 857 -4.86 20.73 -28.19
C ASP A 857 -5.50 19.79 -27.16
N GLU A 858 -6.14 20.33 -26.13
CA GLU A 858 -6.78 19.55 -25.06
C GLU A 858 -7.96 18.70 -25.56
N ASP A 859 -8.63 19.08 -26.66
CA ASP A 859 -9.75 18.37 -27.25
C ASP A 859 -9.35 17.40 -28.35
N ALA A 860 -8.06 17.36 -28.71
CA ALA A 860 -7.56 16.45 -29.74
C ALA A 860 -7.75 14.98 -29.33
N LYS A 861 -8.35 14.21 -30.24
CA LYS A 861 -8.62 12.77 -30.04
C LYS A 861 -7.38 11.91 -30.11
N PHE A 862 -6.31 12.36 -30.75
CA PHE A 862 -5.07 11.62 -30.90
C PHE A 862 -3.91 12.33 -30.20
N GLU A 863 -3.10 11.52 -29.50
CA GLU A 863 -1.81 11.89 -28.96
C GLU A 863 -0.77 10.86 -29.44
N TYR A 864 0.38 11.35 -29.85
CA TYR A 864 1.50 10.54 -30.33
C TYR A 864 2.66 10.70 -29.35
N GLU A 865 3.27 9.60 -28.91
CA GLU A 865 4.37 9.61 -27.95
C GLU A 865 5.52 8.75 -28.47
N ILE A 866 6.74 9.25 -28.34
CA ILE A 866 7.97 8.46 -28.39
C ILE A 866 8.49 8.40 -26.95
N LYS A 867 8.68 7.19 -26.43
CA LYS A 867 9.21 6.97 -25.08
C LYS A 867 10.44 6.08 -25.15
N ALA A 868 11.53 6.57 -24.60
CA ALA A 868 12.79 5.83 -24.40
C ALA A 868 12.92 5.49 -22.92
N THR A 869 13.11 4.22 -22.63
CA THR A 869 13.26 3.69 -21.26
C THR A 869 14.68 3.14 -21.10
N ASN A 870 15.29 3.39 -19.94
CA ASN A 870 16.62 2.96 -19.60
C ASN A 870 17.68 3.41 -20.63
N LEU A 871 17.70 4.71 -20.96
CA LEU A 871 18.58 5.30 -22.00
C LEU A 871 20.07 5.01 -21.82
N LEU A 872 20.50 4.78 -20.56
CA LEU A 872 21.89 4.47 -20.21
C LEU A 872 22.21 2.98 -20.33
N ASP A 873 21.23 2.15 -20.68
CA ASP A 873 21.36 0.68 -20.80
C ASP A 873 21.90 0.04 -19.53
N THR A 874 21.44 0.50 -18.39
CA THR A 874 21.77 -0.10 -17.08
C THR A 874 21.27 -1.54 -17.05
N ARG A 875 22.16 -2.50 -16.78
CA ARG A 875 21.87 -3.93 -16.87
C ARG A 875 21.43 -4.55 -15.56
N SER A 876 21.84 -3.96 -14.43
CA SER A 876 21.53 -4.50 -13.11
C SER A 876 21.36 -3.40 -12.06
N GLN A 877 20.75 -3.78 -10.93
CA GLN A 877 20.63 -2.97 -9.72
C GLN A 877 20.89 -3.82 -8.47
N ASN A 878 21.42 -3.20 -7.41
CA ASN A 878 21.74 -3.88 -6.17
C ASN A 878 20.77 -3.54 -5.04
N GLN A 879 20.54 -4.54 -4.20
CA GLN A 879 19.77 -4.40 -2.98
C GLN A 879 20.36 -5.25 -1.87
N SER A 880 20.36 -4.74 -0.63
CA SER A 880 20.70 -5.52 0.56
C SER A 880 19.46 -5.91 1.34
N SER A 881 19.54 -7.04 2.03
CA SER A 881 18.53 -7.46 3.00
C SER A 881 19.19 -8.15 4.19
N ALA A 882 18.60 -7.98 5.38
CA ALA A 882 18.99 -8.70 6.59
C ALA A 882 17.83 -9.56 7.05
N GLY A 883 18.09 -10.85 7.22
CA GLY A 883 17.17 -11.84 7.74
C GLY A 883 17.58 -12.30 9.15
N ASN A 884 16.85 -13.28 9.66
CA ASN A 884 17.13 -13.81 11.00
C ASN A 884 18.51 -14.49 11.11
N ILE A 885 19.00 -15.11 10.03
CA ILE A 885 20.20 -15.97 10.04
C ILE A 885 21.30 -15.46 9.08
N SER A 886 21.03 -14.47 8.26
CA SER A 886 22.00 -14.01 7.26
C SER A 886 21.75 -12.58 6.83
N VAL A 887 22.78 -11.93 6.32
CA VAL A 887 22.72 -10.70 5.53
C VAL A 887 23.06 -11.05 4.08
N SER A 888 22.38 -10.45 3.14
CA SER A 888 22.68 -10.68 1.73
C SER A 888 22.72 -9.38 0.93
N ALA A 889 23.62 -9.35 -0.07
CA ALA A 889 23.63 -8.39 -1.16
C ALA A 889 23.20 -9.11 -2.43
N THR A 890 22.19 -8.58 -3.12
CA THR A 890 21.64 -9.18 -4.34
C THR A 890 21.74 -8.19 -5.48
N GLU A 891 22.28 -8.63 -6.60
CA GLU A 891 22.26 -7.97 -7.89
C GLU A 891 21.12 -8.56 -8.71
N TYR A 892 20.19 -7.72 -9.14
CA TYR A 892 19.06 -8.09 -10.01
C TYR A 892 19.33 -7.57 -11.41
N PHE A 893 19.25 -8.44 -12.41
CA PHE A 893 19.29 -8.03 -13.83
C PHE A 893 17.91 -7.50 -14.23
N ILE A 894 17.88 -6.47 -15.04
CA ILE A 894 16.69 -5.74 -15.42
C ILE A 894 16.58 -5.59 -16.93
N GLN A 895 15.40 -5.15 -17.40
CA GLN A 895 15.16 -4.91 -18.82
C GLN A 895 16.17 -3.93 -19.41
N PRO A 896 16.77 -4.24 -20.59
CA PRO A 896 17.70 -3.36 -21.29
C PRO A 896 17.00 -2.11 -21.81
N ARG A 897 17.77 -1.21 -22.44
CA ARG A 897 17.23 -0.02 -23.13
C ARG A 897 16.27 -0.43 -24.25
N PHE A 898 15.15 0.30 -24.34
CA PHE A 898 14.21 0.18 -25.44
C PHE A 898 13.49 1.51 -25.76
N ILE A 899 13.02 1.61 -27.00
CA ILE A 899 12.25 2.78 -27.46
C ILE A 899 10.91 2.28 -28.00
N THR A 900 9.83 2.97 -27.61
CA THR A 900 8.47 2.68 -28.08
C THR A 900 7.88 3.88 -28.76
N PHE A 901 7.14 3.66 -29.87
CA PHE A 901 6.21 4.63 -30.44
C PHE A 901 4.79 4.26 -30.00
N ARG A 902 4.06 5.22 -29.50
CA ARG A 902 2.74 5.04 -28.90
C ARG A 902 1.72 6.00 -29.48
N ILE A 903 0.50 5.51 -29.65
CA ILE A 903 -0.65 6.30 -30.09
C ILE A 903 -1.74 6.15 -29.06
N ARG A 904 -2.21 7.25 -28.52
CA ARG A 904 -3.37 7.31 -27.62
C ARG A 904 -4.56 7.89 -28.40
N TYR A 905 -5.65 7.15 -28.41
CA TYR A 905 -6.95 7.61 -28.90
C TYR A 905 -7.86 7.88 -27.69
N VAL A 906 -8.40 9.10 -27.62
CA VAL A 906 -9.34 9.57 -26.57
C VAL A 906 -10.74 9.57 -27.12
N LEU A 907 -11.68 8.86 -26.42
CA LEU A 907 -13.09 8.77 -26.81
C LEU A 907 -13.87 10.03 -26.46
#